data_55b70eb8ed7f97dac14dab454494ff2d
#
_entry.id   55b70eb8ed7f97dac14dab454494ff2d
#
_cell.length_a   1.000
_cell.length_b   1.000
_cell.length_c   1.000
_cell.angle_alpha   90.00
_cell.angle_beta   90.00
_cell.angle_gamma   90.00
#
_symmetry.space_group_name_H-M   'P 1'
#
loop_
_entity.id
_entity.type
_entity.pdbx_description
1 polymer ?
#
loop_
_entity_poly.entity_id
_entity_poly.type
_entity_poly.pdbx_seq_one_letter_code
_entity_poly.pdbx_strand_id
1 'polypeptide(L)'
;MEEGKLEETLKILNNEILNYLSKRKSITDYIVDYRKKVIEEYRDDEDKVIEYFDHENYVKEEAFKTIDKRLKEFTILKDSPYFGKITFTEEDEGAEEFYIGRFGLTPEDSYDPVIVDWRAPVASLFYKGTLGETTYDCPNGAINANLLGRRQLIVKKGELKGLFDSAIDVKDDILQMVLTSNSSEKLKDIVMTIQEEQDEIIRAPKDKVVVVNGVAGSGKTTIALHRVSYLLYNFRKQFGDKVLILGPNDIFMDYIGQVLPTLGESGVTQMTFQNFAISEIGLEEPVKGFSEYIEEAMSGNEEALKEYKYKSSKKFTELLDKTLEKMNEEYFKIQPVRFFDEEIVSVDEIKELFTKYYGYMPLFRRSEKIKRILTSKIKDKRDELVRELEANIKEEISKLSPDELEIEKNNLLFKRRIRIREIVRGVMNSRDELESWINHEDTVSLYKRITNTEALGYMDLAGILYLMVMLEGKKCKKEYKHVVIDEAQDYNTTQFKLIKELTGCKSYTIVGDSNQRLITTLEEPAMLNLEEVFEDAVKEFSLLKSYRSTQQIMEYASQFLNEDKVIPLVREGEPVIEEETTSKEDLVETIVSIIEDYQEDGLESIAVITKNKENMPEISGLLKERIKIMSFDRDDLIYNGGNVLIPAYYAKGLEFDGVIILEEGEETPSLVKYIMCTRALHRLSIIKKQS
;
A
#
# COMPACT_ATOMS: atom_id res chain seq x y z
N MET A 1 28.83 35.38 6.04
CA MET A 1 27.98 35.01 7.20
C MET A 1 27.47 33.56 7.01
N GLU A 2 26.79 33.22 5.92
CA GLU A 2 26.26 31.86 5.73
C GLU A 2 27.33 30.78 5.50
N GLU A 3 28.43 31.11 4.80
CA GLU A 3 29.58 30.19 4.67
C GLU A 3 30.23 29.86 6.02
N GLY A 4 30.40 30.90 6.89
CA GLY A 4 30.94 30.66 8.23
C GLY A 4 30.03 29.81 9.11
N LYS A 5 28.69 29.96 8.97
CA LYS A 5 27.72 29.11 9.66
C LYS A 5 27.75 27.67 9.13
N LEU A 6 27.94 27.50 7.81
CA LEU A 6 28.09 26.19 7.19
C LEU A 6 29.33 25.46 7.73
N GLU A 7 30.48 26.15 7.81
CA GLU A 7 31.69 25.55 8.36
C GLU A 7 31.52 25.14 9.83
N GLU A 8 30.86 25.98 10.65
CA GLU A 8 30.54 25.68 12.05
C GLU A 8 29.65 24.43 12.14
N THR A 9 28.58 24.38 11.35
CA THR A 9 27.64 23.25 11.32
C THR A 9 28.33 21.95 10.91
N LEU A 10 29.18 21.98 9.88
CA LEU A 10 29.96 20.81 9.45
C LEU A 10 30.97 20.35 10.51
N LYS A 11 31.57 21.26 11.29
CA LYS A 11 32.44 20.90 12.44
C LYS A 11 31.63 20.16 13.51
N ILE A 12 30.47 20.70 13.90
CA ILE A 12 29.56 20.05 14.87
C ILE A 12 29.16 18.67 14.37
N LEU A 13 28.74 18.57 13.12
CA LEU A 13 28.31 17.31 12.51
C LEU A 13 29.45 16.27 12.50
N ASN A 14 30.67 16.66 12.15
CA ASN A 14 31.81 15.74 12.17
C ASN A 14 32.12 15.26 13.61
N ASN A 15 31.99 16.11 14.63
CA ASN A 15 32.15 15.70 16.02
C ASN A 15 31.08 14.68 16.44
N GLU A 16 29.80 14.92 16.07
CA GLU A 16 28.70 13.98 16.34
C GLU A 16 28.93 12.65 15.63
N ILE A 17 29.39 12.65 14.37
CA ILE A 17 29.74 11.41 13.65
C ILE A 17 30.79 10.60 14.42
N LEU A 18 31.84 11.25 14.91
CA LEU A 18 32.90 10.59 15.72
C LEU A 18 32.35 10.01 17.01
N ASN A 19 31.47 10.75 17.72
CA ASN A 19 30.80 10.29 18.92
C ASN A 19 29.95 9.01 18.64
N TYR A 20 29.11 9.04 17.59
CA TYR A 20 28.27 7.92 17.23
C TYR A 20 29.06 6.71 16.71
N LEU A 21 30.20 6.92 16.00
CA LEU A 21 31.11 5.84 15.61
C LEU A 21 31.75 5.18 16.84
N SER A 22 32.13 5.97 17.85
CA SER A 22 32.66 5.46 19.13
C SER A 22 31.61 4.62 19.87
N LYS A 23 30.36 5.12 19.97
CA LYS A 23 29.24 4.36 20.56
C LYS A 23 28.94 3.07 19.80
N ARG A 24 28.92 3.14 18.46
CA ARG A 24 28.74 1.96 17.61
C ARG A 24 29.80 0.88 17.89
N LYS A 25 31.05 1.28 17.94
CA LYS A 25 32.17 0.38 18.26
C LYS A 25 31.96 -0.28 19.62
N SER A 26 31.69 0.51 20.66
CA SER A 26 31.45 -0.01 22.03
C SER A 26 30.33 -1.03 22.09
N ILE A 27 29.21 -0.78 21.40
CA ILE A 27 28.08 -1.72 21.36
C ILE A 27 28.44 -2.96 20.55
N THR A 28 29.17 -2.82 19.44
CA THR A 28 29.60 -3.94 18.62
C THR A 28 30.53 -4.86 19.42
N ASP A 29 31.51 -4.30 20.12
CA ASP A 29 32.43 -5.04 20.96
C ASP A 29 31.66 -5.81 22.07
N TYR A 30 30.68 -5.14 22.71
CA TYR A 30 29.81 -5.78 23.71
C TYR A 30 29.00 -6.96 23.10
N ILE A 31 28.34 -6.79 21.95
CA ILE A 31 27.55 -7.84 21.31
C ILE A 31 28.43 -9.04 20.92
N VAL A 32 29.63 -8.78 20.40
CA VAL A 32 30.58 -9.83 20.00
C VAL A 32 31.05 -10.63 21.23
N ASP A 33 31.44 -9.92 22.30
CA ASP A 33 31.91 -10.56 23.53
C ASP A 33 30.79 -11.33 24.24
N TYR A 34 29.57 -10.79 24.23
CA TYR A 34 28.39 -11.45 24.75
C TYR A 34 28.09 -12.76 23.97
N ARG A 35 28.07 -12.70 22.64
CA ARG A 35 27.84 -13.90 21.81
C ARG A 35 28.92 -14.95 22.01
N LYS A 36 30.18 -14.56 22.17
CA LYS A 36 31.25 -15.51 22.49
C LYS A 36 31.01 -16.22 23.82
N LYS A 37 30.63 -15.46 24.88
CA LYS A 37 30.31 -16.03 26.19
C LYS A 37 29.16 -17.04 26.14
N VAL A 38 28.07 -16.66 25.44
CA VAL A 38 26.90 -17.55 25.27
C VAL A 38 27.28 -18.85 24.53
N ILE A 39 28.07 -18.75 23.48
CA ILE A 39 28.54 -19.93 22.73
C ILE A 39 29.46 -20.80 23.59
N GLU A 40 30.32 -20.21 24.39
CA GLU A 40 31.22 -20.95 25.30
C GLU A 40 30.45 -21.63 26.45
N GLU A 41 29.44 -20.96 27.02
CA GLU A 41 28.65 -21.44 28.15
C GLU A 41 27.65 -22.55 27.76
N TYR A 42 27.08 -22.48 26.55
CA TYR A 42 26.09 -23.43 26.05
C TYR A 42 26.60 -24.30 24.88
N ARG A 43 27.91 -24.51 24.80
CA ARG A 43 28.59 -25.22 23.69
C ARG A 43 28.05 -26.63 23.41
N ASP A 44 27.48 -27.32 24.42
CA ASP A 44 26.99 -28.67 24.32
C ASP A 44 25.43 -28.76 24.23
N ASP A 45 24.72 -27.60 24.11
CA ASP A 45 23.25 -27.53 24.10
C ASP A 45 22.77 -26.51 23.09
N GLU A 46 22.70 -26.93 21.81
CA GLU A 46 22.31 -26.03 20.69
C GLU A 46 20.91 -25.45 20.86
N ASP A 47 19.97 -26.18 21.48
CA ASP A 47 18.60 -25.71 21.70
C ASP A 47 18.54 -24.52 22.67
N LYS A 48 19.40 -24.54 23.71
CA LYS A 48 19.51 -23.41 24.65
C LYS A 48 20.16 -22.17 24.05
N VAL A 49 21.07 -22.31 23.10
CA VAL A 49 21.65 -21.16 22.37
C VAL A 49 20.57 -20.41 21.57
N ILE A 50 19.59 -21.16 21.04
CA ILE A 50 18.48 -20.62 20.26
C ILE A 50 17.40 -20.00 21.16
N GLU A 51 17.12 -20.60 22.31
CA GLU A 51 16.10 -20.13 23.26
C GLU A 51 16.57 -18.96 24.14
N TYR A 52 17.86 -18.65 24.17
CA TYR A 52 18.39 -17.60 25.06
C TYR A 52 18.05 -16.22 24.55
N PHE A 53 16.86 -15.76 24.93
CA PHE A 53 16.41 -14.37 24.75
C PHE A 53 16.83 -13.56 25.97
N ASP A 54 17.89 -12.75 25.82
CA ASP A 54 18.29 -11.80 26.82
C ASP A 54 17.79 -10.39 26.47
N HIS A 55 16.97 -9.84 27.37
CA HIS A 55 16.40 -8.51 27.20
C HIS A 55 17.48 -7.41 27.06
N GLU A 56 18.61 -7.55 27.78
CA GLU A 56 19.70 -6.58 27.70
C GLU A 56 20.37 -6.59 26.32
N ASN A 57 20.58 -7.78 25.76
CA ASN A 57 21.14 -7.89 24.41
C ASN A 57 20.18 -7.33 23.34
N TYR A 58 18.88 -7.59 23.48
CA TYR A 58 17.87 -6.99 22.61
C TYR A 58 17.90 -5.45 22.64
N VAL A 59 18.00 -4.86 23.84
CA VAL A 59 18.12 -3.39 24.00
C VAL A 59 19.39 -2.87 23.33
N LYS A 60 20.51 -3.60 23.41
CA LYS A 60 21.77 -3.22 22.75
C LYS A 60 21.69 -3.34 21.23
N GLU A 61 21.02 -4.37 20.71
CA GLU A 61 20.80 -4.52 19.27
C GLU A 61 19.90 -3.42 18.71
N GLU A 62 18.84 -3.03 19.42
CA GLU A 62 18.00 -1.89 19.05
C GLU A 62 18.75 -0.55 19.12
N ALA A 63 19.59 -0.36 20.13
CA ALA A 63 20.47 0.80 20.21
C ALA A 63 21.47 0.83 19.05
N PHE A 64 22.03 -0.31 18.65
CA PHE A 64 22.90 -0.41 17.48
C PHE A 64 22.18 0.01 16.19
N LYS A 65 20.97 -0.47 15.95
CA LYS A 65 20.14 -0.09 14.78
C LYS A 65 19.87 1.42 14.77
N THR A 66 19.58 1.98 15.95
CA THR A 66 19.32 3.43 16.08
C THR A 66 20.57 4.25 15.76
N ILE A 67 21.74 3.83 16.24
CA ILE A 67 23.03 4.47 15.96
C ILE A 67 23.36 4.36 14.46
N ASP A 68 23.18 3.17 13.86
CA ASP A 68 23.46 2.96 12.44
C ASP A 68 22.56 3.83 11.56
N LYS A 69 21.28 3.96 11.93
CA LYS A 69 20.34 4.88 11.26
C LYS A 69 20.84 6.33 11.35
N ARG A 70 21.22 6.79 12.55
CA ARG A 70 21.73 8.15 12.77
C ARG A 70 23.00 8.43 11.97
N LEU A 71 23.92 7.49 11.91
CA LEU A 71 25.15 7.63 11.11
C LEU A 71 24.85 7.77 9.60
N LYS A 72 23.86 7.04 9.09
CA LYS A 72 23.40 7.22 7.71
C LYS A 72 22.80 8.61 7.47
N GLU A 73 21.96 9.08 8.39
CA GLU A 73 21.38 10.43 8.34
C GLU A 73 22.49 11.50 8.35
N PHE A 74 23.49 11.38 9.23
CA PHE A 74 24.63 12.29 9.29
C PHE A 74 25.52 12.27 8.04
N THR A 75 25.64 11.11 7.38
CA THR A 75 26.37 11.01 6.10
C THR A 75 25.67 11.84 5.02
N ILE A 76 24.34 11.82 4.98
CA ILE A 76 23.55 12.65 4.06
C ILE A 76 23.67 14.13 4.42
N LEU A 77 23.57 14.48 5.70
CA LEU A 77 23.74 15.86 6.18
C LEU A 77 25.14 16.41 5.90
N LYS A 78 26.18 15.57 5.86
CA LYS A 78 27.56 16.02 5.56
C LYS A 78 27.66 16.55 4.12
N ASP A 79 26.91 16.00 3.20
CA ASP A 79 26.85 16.48 1.81
C ASP A 79 26.01 17.76 1.68
N SER A 80 24.82 17.77 2.33
CA SER A 80 23.88 18.90 2.31
C SER A 80 23.20 19.03 3.69
N PRO A 81 23.78 19.77 4.64
CA PRO A 81 23.28 19.85 6.01
C PRO A 81 21.90 20.51 6.11
N TYR A 82 21.66 21.55 5.33
CA TYR A 82 20.40 22.28 5.29
C TYR A 82 20.17 22.88 3.90
N PHE A 83 18.93 23.16 3.59
CA PHE A 83 18.49 23.74 2.32
C PHE A 83 17.69 25.04 2.51
N GLY A 84 17.29 25.34 3.74
CA GLY A 84 16.48 26.50 4.04
C GLY A 84 16.87 27.17 5.34
N LYS A 85 16.57 28.48 5.42
CA LYS A 85 16.64 29.27 6.64
C LYS A 85 15.37 30.07 6.77
N ILE A 86 14.79 30.12 7.97
CA ILE A 86 13.67 30.98 8.33
C ILE A 86 14.08 31.89 9.46
N THR A 87 13.59 33.13 9.44
CA THR A 87 13.67 34.10 10.53
C THR A 87 12.26 34.51 10.87
N PHE A 88 11.83 34.32 12.10
CA PHE A 88 10.46 34.57 12.53
C PHE A 88 10.41 35.06 14.00
N THR A 89 9.27 35.57 14.43
CA THR A 89 8.97 35.88 15.82
C THR A 89 7.69 35.19 16.24
N GLU A 90 7.64 34.66 17.46
CA GLU A 90 6.42 34.25 18.13
C GLU A 90 5.92 35.34 19.07
N GLU A 91 4.66 35.23 19.55
CA GLU A 91 4.12 36.18 20.51
C GLU A 91 5.02 36.18 21.78
N ASP A 92 5.50 37.37 22.19
CA ASP A 92 6.33 37.62 23.38
C ASP A 92 7.78 37.12 23.27
N GLU A 93 8.29 36.64 22.15
CA GLU A 93 9.67 36.19 21.96
C GLU A 93 10.43 37.06 20.93
N GLY A 94 11.76 37.05 21.05
CA GLY A 94 12.64 37.72 20.09
C GLY A 94 12.67 37.06 18.73
N ALA A 95 13.37 37.69 17.77
CA ALA A 95 13.55 37.06 16.46
C ALA A 95 14.44 35.83 16.57
N GLU A 96 13.92 34.69 16.09
CA GLU A 96 14.61 33.41 16.02
C GLU A 96 15.01 33.06 14.59
N GLU A 97 16.11 32.32 14.45
CA GLU A 97 16.62 31.85 13.18
C GLU A 97 16.80 30.34 13.20
N PHE A 98 16.13 29.63 12.30
CA PHE A 98 16.29 28.17 12.14
C PHE A 98 16.79 27.82 10.76
N TYR A 99 17.74 26.89 10.72
CA TYR A 99 18.19 26.21 9.50
C TYR A 99 17.44 24.90 9.33
N ILE A 100 16.83 24.70 8.18
CA ILE A 100 15.95 23.56 7.88
C ILE A 100 16.71 22.60 6.98
N GLY A 101 16.83 21.35 7.44
CA GLY A 101 17.48 20.28 6.73
C GLY A 101 16.60 19.07 6.54
N ARG A 102 17.12 18.09 5.79
CA ARG A 102 16.45 16.82 5.56
C ARG A 102 16.28 16.01 6.84
N PHE A 103 17.22 16.12 7.75
CA PHE A 103 17.19 15.53 9.09
C PHE A 103 17.59 16.57 10.13
N GLY A 104 17.12 16.41 11.35
CA GLY A 104 17.48 17.28 12.44
C GLY A 104 18.85 16.95 13.04
N LEU A 105 19.58 17.98 13.47
CA LEU A 105 20.83 17.85 14.22
C LEU A 105 20.73 18.67 15.51
N THR A 106 20.65 17.97 16.64
CA THR A 106 20.79 18.56 17.99
C THR A 106 21.98 17.89 18.66
N PRO A 107 23.03 18.64 19.01
CA PRO A 107 24.19 18.09 19.74
C PRO A 107 23.75 17.49 21.08
N GLU A 108 24.47 16.47 21.56
CA GLU A 108 24.10 15.80 22.83
C GLU A 108 24.21 16.74 24.03
N ASP A 109 25.12 17.74 23.97
CA ASP A 109 25.37 18.69 25.04
C ASP A 109 24.48 19.96 24.95
N SER A 110 23.55 20.02 24.01
CA SER A 110 22.64 21.15 23.77
C SER A 110 21.19 20.72 23.63
N TYR A 111 20.28 21.62 24.04
CA TYR A 111 18.86 21.49 23.76
C TYR A 111 18.46 22.23 22.47
N ASP A 112 19.32 23.11 21.97
CA ASP A 112 19.04 23.94 20.80
C ASP A 112 19.41 23.18 19.52
N PRO A 113 18.47 23.03 18.58
CA PRO A 113 18.75 22.36 17.32
C PRO A 113 19.65 23.24 16.43
N VAL A 114 20.75 22.67 15.95
CA VAL A 114 21.58 23.28 14.91
C VAL A 114 20.93 23.19 13.53
N ILE A 115 20.23 22.09 13.28
CA ILE A 115 19.44 21.86 12.07
C ILE A 115 18.08 21.35 12.51
N VAL A 116 17.03 22.01 12.07
CA VAL A 116 15.63 21.59 12.27
C VAL A 116 15.23 20.66 11.14
N ASP A 117 14.64 19.53 11.51
CA ASP A 117 14.08 18.58 10.52
C ASP A 117 12.89 19.22 9.78
N TRP A 118 12.83 19.07 8.46
CA TRP A 118 11.75 19.63 7.63
C TRP A 118 10.35 19.14 8.05
N ARG A 119 10.27 17.97 8.71
CA ARG A 119 9.01 17.39 9.22
C ARG A 119 8.53 18.02 10.52
N ALA A 120 9.39 18.80 11.19
CA ALA A 120 9.00 19.50 12.40
C ALA A 120 7.89 20.54 12.12
N PRO A 121 7.00 20.80 13.09
CA PRO A 121 5.93 21.78 12.95
C PRO A 121 6.38 23.14 12.45
N VAL A 122 7.38 23.76 13.08
CA VAL A 122 7.92 25.09 12.75
C VAL A 122 8.50 25.16 11.33
N ALA A 123 9.00 24.03 10.79
CA ALA A 123 9.54 23.98 9.45
C ALA A 123 8.48 24.27 8.36
N SER A 124 7.16 24.17 8.69
CA SER A 124 6.09 24.54 7.76
C SER A 124 6.18 26.01 7.33
N LEU A 125 6.73 26.88 8.17
CA LEU A 125 6.95 28.29 7.85
C LEU A 125 7.84 28.50 6.62
N PHE A 126 8.77 27.57 6.36
CA PHE A 126 9.61 27.61 5.16
C PHE A 126 8.82 27.42 3.87
N TYR A 127 7.75 26.61 3.89
CA TYR A 127 6.94 26.32 2.72
C TYR A 127 5.82 27.31 2.46
N LYS A 128 5.50 28.21 3.42
CA LYS A 128 4.51 29.28 3.25
C LYS A 128 4.89 30.24 2.12
N GLY A 129 3.89 30.66 1.35
CA GLY A 129 4.09 31.50 0.17
C GLY A 129 4.49 32.94 0.48
N THR A 130 4.02 33.52 1.59
CA THR A 130 4.13 34.96 1.92
C THR A 130 4.83 35.20 3.25
N LEU A 131 5.58 36.32 3.33
CA LEU A 131 6.10 36.84 4.59
C LEU A 131 4.98 37.56 5.37
N GLY A 132 5.14 37.67 6.69
CA GLY A 132 4.21 38.34 7.59
C GLY A 132 3.53 37.39 8.57
N GLU A 133 2.36 37.81 9.08
CA GLU A 133 1.58 37.03 10.04
C GLU A 133 1.14 35.68 9.46
N THR A 134 1.40 34.60 10.17
CA THR A 134 1.10 33.25 9.76
C THR A 134 0.96 32.36 11.00
N THR A 135 0.51 31.11 10.79
CA THR A 135 0.36 30.14 11.86
C THR A 135 1.00 28.81 11.48
N TYR A 136 1.42 28.03 12.44
CA TYR A 136 1.82 26.64 12.24
C TYR A 136 1.24 25.73 13.32
N ASP A 137 0.90 24.48 12.94
CA ASP A 137 0.22 23.55 13.81
C ASP A 137 1.20 22.72 14.62
N CYS A 138 1.08 22.78 15.95
CA CYS A 138 1.80 21.92 16.90
C CYS A 138 0.84 20.92 17.55
N PRO A 139 1.34 19.83 18.20
CA PRO A 139 0.52 18.91 18.94
C PRO A 139 -0.38 19.55 20.01
N ASN A 140 0.03 20.71 20.54
CA ASN A 140 -0.69 21.47 21.56
C ASN A 140 -1.62 22.55 21.01
N GLY A 141 -1.75 22.69 19.70
CA GLY A 141 -2.56 23.70 19.03
C GLY A 141 -1.79 24.52 18.00
N ALA A 142 -2.48 25.45 17.33
CA ALA A 142 -1.88 26.37 16.38
C ALA A 142 -1.09 27.46 17.13
N ILE A 143 0.10 27.78 16.65
CA ILE A 143 0.97 28.85 17.15
C ILE A 143 0.99 29.98 16.12
N ASN A 144 0.76 31.21 16.59
CA ASN A 144 0.88 32.40 15.78
C ASN A 144 2.36 32.79 15.67
N ALA A 145 2.80 33.09 14.46
CA ALA A 145 4.15 33.54 14.17
C ALA A 145 4.15 34.65 13.13
N ASN A 146 5.15 35.50 13.16
CA ASN A 146 5.37 36.48 12.12
C ASN A 146 6.67 36.13 11.37
N LEU A 147 6.54 35.67 10.13
CA LEU A 147 7.66 35.29 9.29
C LEU A 147 8.35 36.54 8.73
N LEU A 148 9.54 36.84 9.26
CA LEU A 148 10.34 38.03 8.91
C LEU A 148 11.20 37.79 7.67
N GLY A 149 11.65 36.58 7.44
CA GLY A 149 12.53 36.27 6.33
C GLY A 149 12.59 34.78 6.04
N ARG A 150 12.77 34.46 4.77
CA ARG A 150 13.00 33.12 4.29
C ARG A 150 14.13 33.13 3.28
N ARG A 151 15.05 32.19 3.41
CA ARG A 151 16.21 32.07 2.53
C ARG A 151 16.39 30.64 2.11
N GLN A 152 16.58 30.39 0.83
CA GLN A 152 16.92 29.08 0.28
C GLN A 152 18.41 28.99 0.03
N LEU A 153 19.02 27.85 0.44
CA LEU A 153 20.44 27.59 0.33
C LEU A 153 20.67 26.31 -0.46
N ILE A 154 21.54 26.37 -1.46
CA ILE A 154 21.96 25.19 -2.23
C ILE A 154 23.35 24.82 -1.74
N VAL A 155 23.43 23.72 -0.97
CA VAL A 155 24.69 23.15 -0.48
C VAL A 155 24.90 21.79 -1.13
N LYS A 156 26.02 21.62 -1.82
CA LYS A 156 26.44 20.34 -2.44
C LYS A 156 27.87 20.02 -2.02
N LYS A 157 28.09 18.76 -1.58
CA LYS A 157 29.41 18.28 -1.09
C LYS A 157 30.02 19.17 0.02
N GLY A 158 29.15 19.71 0.88
CA GLY A 158 29.54 20.58 1.97
C GLY A 158 29.97 22.00 1.55
N GLU A 159 29.73 22.40 0.30
CA GLU A 159 30.01 23.74 -0.22
C GLU A 159 28.74 24.48 -0.58
N LEU A 160 28.64 25.75 -0.23
CA LEU A 160 27.54 26.64 -0.61
C LEU A 160 27.66 26.99 -2.09
N LYS A 161 26.71 26.50 -2.92
CA LYS A 161 26.69 26.74 -4.37
C LYS A 161 25.72 27.86 -4.77
N GLY A 162 24.70 28.13 -3.96
CA GLY A 162 23.71 29.18 -4.24
C GLY A 162 23.01 29.66 -2.99
N LEU A 163 22.53 30.89 -3.03
CA LEU A 163 21.79 31.54 -1.96
C LEU A 163 20.76 32.47 -2.58
N PHE A 164 19.49 32.27 -2.17
CA PHE A 164 18.35 32.99 -2.74
C PHE A 164 17.48 33.53 -1.60
N ASP A 165 17.29 34.84 -1.58
CA ASP A 165 16.38 35.50 -0.65
C ASP A 165 14.97 35.51 -1.27
N SER A 166 14.06 34.80 -0.63
CA SER A 166 12.72 34.58 -1.13
C SER A 166 11.80 35.78 -0.83
N ALA A 167 11.96 36.84 -1.57
CA ALA A 167 10.96 37.91 -1.62
C ALA A 167 10.06 37.86 -2.87
N ILE A 168 10.45 37.12 -3.92
CA ILE A 168 9.74 37.04 -5.22
C ILE A 168 10.00 35.66 -5.84
N ASP A 169 9.01 35.01 -6.39
CA ASP A 169 8.90 33.82 -7.29
C ASP A 169 10.17 33.01 -7.73
N VAL A 170 11.18 32.93 -6.88
CA VAL A 170 12.43 32.18 -7.14
C VAL A 170 12.22 30.64 -7.06
N LYS A 171 11.05 30.20 -6.61
CA LYS A 171 10.75 28.76 -6.48
C LYS A 171 10.87 28.01 -7.79
N ASP A 172 10.47 28.61 -8.89
CA ASP A 172 10.46 27.97 -10.21
C ASP A 172 11.88 27.84 -10.80
N ASP A 173 12.75 28.84 -10.61
CA ASP A 173 14.15 28.81 -11.08
C ASP A 173 14.97 27.74 -10.36
N ILE A 174 14.76 27.59 -9.06
CA ILE A 174 15.45 26.59 -8.24
C ILE A 174 14.91 25.19 -8.55
N LEU A 175 13.61 25.07 -8.73
CA LEU A 175 12.98 23.82 -9.17
C LEU A 175 13.56 23.38 -10.53
N GLN A 176 13.74 24.33 -11.48
CA GLN A 176 14.40 24.08 -12.76
C GLN A 176 15.84 23.60 -12.59
N MET A 177 16.61 24.26 -11.70
CA MET A 177 17.99 23.85 -11.41
C MET A 177 18.09 22.43 -10.85
N VAL A 178 17.16 22.05 -9.95
CA VAL A 178 17.12 20.71 -9.35
C VAL A 178 16.66 19.68 -10.37
N LEU A 179 15.69 20.01 -11.21
CA LEU A 179 15.14 19.11 -12.22
C LEU A 179 16.09 18.90 -13.43
N THR A 180 17.02 19.82 -13.65
CA THR A 180 18.09 19.65 -14.67
C THR A 180 19.29 18.83 -14.22
N SER A 181 19.37 18.48 -12.93
CA SER A 181 20.41 17.60 -12.41
C SER A 181 20.09 16.11 -12.65
N ASN A 182 21.11 15.23 -12.63
CA ASN A 182 21.00 13.81 -12.98
C ASN A 182 19.93 13.06 -12.18
N SER A 183 19.31 12.05 -12.78
CA SER A 183 18.15 11.30 -12.26
C SER A 183 18.35 10.68 -10.87
N SER A 184 19.57 10.24 -10.51
CA SER A 184 19.88 9.67 -9.20
C SER A 184 19.88 10.69 -8.03
N GLU A 185 20.01 11.98 -8.34
CA GLU A 185 19.97 13.06 -7.34
C GLU A 185 18.58 13.68 -7.16
N LYS A 186 17.68 13.52 -8.17
CA LYS A 186 16.36 14.18 -8.21
C LYS A 186 15.50 13.95 -6.96
N LEU A 187 15.40 12.71 -6.48
CA LEU A 187 14.60 12.40 -5.30
C LEU A 187 15.20 12.95 -3.99
N LYS A 188 16.52 13.16 -3.96
CA LYS A 188 17.20 13.66 -2.76
C LYS A 188 16.89 15.13 -2.52
N ASP A 189 16.63 15.89 -3.57
CA ASP A 189 16.48 17.35 -3.51
C ASP A 189 15.01 17.82 -3.52
N ILE A 190 14.03 16.91 -3.70
CA ILE A 190 12.60 17.26 -3.78
C ILE A 190 12.09 17.96 -2.51
N VAL A 191 12.61 17.61 -1.33
CA VAL A 191 12.21 18.28 -0.06
C VAL A 191 12.45 19.80 -0.11
N MET A 192 13.45 20.25 -0.87
CA MET A 192 13.76 21.68 -1.05
C MET A 192 12.73 22.41 -1.92
N THR A 193 12.02 21.67 -2.76
CA THR A 193 11.13 22.19 -3.80
C THR A 193 9.65 21.91 -3.54
N ILE A 194 9.30 21.38 -2.35
CA ILE A 194 7.92 21.19 -1.93
C ILE A 194 7.20 22.54 -1.99
N GLN A 195 6.11 22.58 -2.76
CA GLN A 195 5.25 23.74 -2.87
C GLN A 195 4.31 23.84 -1.67
N GLU A 196 3.73 25.02 -1.44
CA GLU A 196 2.81 25.25 -0.33
C GLU A 196 1.59 24.29 -0.38
N GLU A 197 1.00 24.12 -1.58
CA GLU A 197 -0.10 23.18 -1.81
C GLU A 197 0.28 21.73 -1.44
N GLN A 198 1.51 21.33 -1.75
CA GLN A 198 2.03 20.00 -1.43
C GLN A 198 2.29 19.83 0.06
N ASP A 199 2.83 20.87 0.74
CA ASP A 199 3.08 20.86 2.18
C ASP A 199 1.76 20.76 2.96
N GLU A 200 0.69 21.43 2.50
CA GLU A 200 -0.65 21.30 3.09
C GLU A 200 -1.17 19.88 3.05
N ILE A 201 -0.96 19.17 1.94
CA ILE A 201 -1.34 17.76 1.80
C ILE A 201 -0.52 16.88 2.74
N ILE A 202 0.80 17.09 2.77
CA ILE A 202 1.72 16.30 3.61
C ILE A 202 1.34 16.43 5.09
N ARG A 203 0.97 17.64 5.53
CA ARG A 203 0.63 17.95 6.92
C ARG A 203 -0.86 17.81 7.26
N ALA A 204 -1.69 17.44 6.30
CA ALA A 204 -3.12 17.24 6.55
C ALA A 204 -3.36 16.27 7.74
N PRO A 205 -4.48 16.41 8.49
CA PRO A 205 -4.74 15.65 9.70
C PRO A 205 -4.59 14.14 9.50
N LYS A 206 -4.02 13.47 10.51
CA LYS A 206 -3.72 12.04 10.47
C LYS A 206 -4.96 11.12 10.46
N ASP A 207 -6.09 11.61 10.97
CA ASP A 207 -7.32 10.83 11.15
C ASP A 207 -8.31 11.05 9.99
N LYS A 208 -7.83 11.55 8.84
CA LYS A 208 -8.62 11.80 7.65
C LYS A 208 -8.23 10.89 6.50
N VAL A 209 -9.16 10.75 5.56
CA VAL A 209 -8.93 10.17 4.25
C VAL A 209 -8.52 11.31 3.32
N VAL A 210 -7.24 11.41 3.04
CA VAL A 210 -6.67 12.43 2.14
C VAL A 210 -6.69 11.88 0.73
N VAL A 211 -7.45 12.52 -0.15
CA VAL A 211 -7.56 12.17 -1.57
C VAL A 211 -6.88 13.25 -2.40
N VAL A 212 -5.96 12.85 -3.26
CA VAL A 212 -5.23 13.76 -4.14
C VAL A 212 -5.46 13.37 -5.58
N ASN A 213 -6.25 14.15 -6.29
CA ASN A 213 -6.35 14.04 -7.74
C ASN A 213 -5.38 15.04 -8.38
N GLY A 214 -4.39 14.55 -9.11
CA GLY A 214 -3.36 15.41 -9.68
C GLY A 214 -2.96 14.98 -11.07
N VAL A 215 -2.59 15.94 -11.89
CA VAL A 215 -2.12 15.69 -13.26
C VAL A 215 -0.79 14.95 -13.27
N ALA A 216 -0.41 14.36 -14.41
CA ALA A 216 0.90 13.75 -14.60
C ALA A 216 2.02 14.73 -14.21
N GLY A 217 3.03 14.24 -13.51
CA GLY A 217 4.19 15.07 -13.10
C GLY A 217 3.92 16.05 -11.95
N SER A 218 2.73 16.05 -11.31
CA SER A 218 2.43 16.92 -10.16
C SER A 218 3.08 16.45 -8.83
N GLY A 219 3.78 15.31 -8.84
CA GLY A 219 4.49 14.79 -7.67
C GLY A 219 3.63 13.99 -6.69
N LYS A 220 2.47 13.46 -7.09
CA LYS A 220 1.52 12.70 -6.25
C LYS A 220 2.17 11.62 -5.39
N THR A 221 2.87 10.69 -6.03
CA THR A 221 3.60 9.60 -5.35
C THR A 221 4.61 10.13 -4.34
N THR A 222 5.36 11.15 -4.74
CA THR A 222 6.34 11.81 -3.88
C THR A 222 5.68 12.41 -2.66
N ILE A 223 4.57 13.12 -2.84
CA ILE A 223 3.77 13.71 -1.74
C ILE A 223 3.27 12.60 -0.80
N ALA A 224 2.76 11.50 -1.36
CA ALA A 224 2.30 10.36 -0.56
C ALA A 224 3.42 9.78 0.32
N LEU A 225 4.62 9.58 -0.24
CA LEU A 225 5.79 9.09 0.50
C LEU A 225 6.29 10.09 1.54
N HIS A 226 6.33 11.40 1.22
CA HIS A 226 6.68 12.44 2.18
C HIS A 226 5.66 12.53 3.31
N ARG A 227 4.36 12.35 3.01
CA ARG A 227 3.33 12.27 4.03
C ARG A 227 3.51 11.06 4.94
N VAL A 228 3.84 9.89 4.40
CA VAL A 228 4.21 8.71 5.22
C VAL A 228 5.38 9.04 6.13
N SER A 229 6.43 9.65 5.60
CA SER A 229 7.60 10.06 6.40
C SER A 229 7.23 11.07 7.48
N TYR A 230 6.38 12.06 7.16
CA TYR A 230 5.86 13.04 8.12
C TYR A 230 5.05 12.38 9.25
N LEU A 231 4.14 11.47 8.90
CA LEU A 231 3.32 10.74 9.87
C LEU A 231 4.17 9.84 10.78
N LEU A 232 5.15 9.14 10.21
CA LEU A 232 6.08 8.28 10.97
C LEU A 232 7.00 9.11 11.89
N TYR A 233 7.42 10.29 11.46
CA TYR A 233 8.23 11.19 12.29
C TYR A 233 7.44 11.70 13.49
N ASN A 234 6.24 12.27 13.26
CA ASN A 234 5.46 12.93 14.30
C ASN A 234 4.66 11.95 15.18
N PHE A 235 4.27 10.79 14.65
CA PHE A 235 3.36 9.84 15.31
C PHE A 235 3.91 8.41 15.33
N ARG A 236 5.22 8.22 15.44
CA ARG A 236 5.90 6.92 15.38
C ARG A 236 5.32 5.87 16.34
N LYS A 237 4.94 6.26 17.57
CA LYS A 237 4.32 5.36 18.54
C LYS A 237 2.98 4.78 18.07
N GLN A 238 2.27 5.51 17.21
CA GLN A 238 0.95 5.11 16.69
C GLN A 238 1.07 4.32 15.39
N PHE A 239 1.90 4.79 14.46
CA PHE A 239 2.00 4.22 13.11
C PHE A 239 3.10 3.15 13.00
N GLY A 240 4.30 3.40 13.54
CA GLY A 240 5.41 2.42 13.61
C GLY A 240 5.61 1.63 12.31
N ASP A 241 5.44 0.31 12.41
CA ASP A 241 5.47 -0.63 11.29
C ASP A 241 4.07 -0.95 10.70
N LYS A 242 3.05 -0.17 11.10
CA LYS A 242 1.63 -0.38 10.76
C LYS A 242 1.17 0.46 9.57
N VAL A 243 2.06 0.74 8.65
CA VAL A 243 1.77 1.45 7.40
C VAL A 243 1.78 0.44 6.25
N LEU A 244 0.75 0.50 5.41
CA LEU A 244 0.62 -0.28 4.18
C LEU A 244 0.63 0.66 2.98
N ILE A 245 1.47 0.37 1.99
CA ILE A 245 1.46 1.05 0.69
C ILE A 245 1.02 0.04 -0.37
N LEU A 246 -0.03 0.38 -1.08
CA LEU A 246 -0.55 -0.37 -2.22
C LEU A 246 -0.22 0.40 -3.50
N GLY A 247 0.50 -0.24 -4.41
CA GLY A 247 0.91 0.35 -5.68
C GLY A 247 0.52 -0.46 -6.90
N PRO A 248 0.79 0.07 -8.11
CA PRO A 248 0.26 -0.47 -9.35
C PRO A 248 0.89 -1.79 -9.79
N ASN A 249 2.20 -1.96 -9.59
CA ASN A 249 2.95 -3.15 -10.03
C ASN A 249 4.21 -3.36 -9.16
N ASP A 250 4.83 -4.53 -9.28
CA ASP A 250 5.98 -4.91 -8.45
C ASP A 250 7.24 -4.08 -8.78
N ILE A 251 7.45 -3.67 -10.05
CA ILE A 251 8.56 -2.80 -10.46
C ILE A 251 8.49 -1.45 -9.70
N PHE A 252 7.29 -0.90 -9.61
CA PHE A 252 7.04 0.33 -8.86
C PHE A 252 7.24 0.13 -7.35
N MET A 253 6.88 -1.04 -6.82
CA MET A 253 7.10 -1.36 -5.40
C MET A 253 8.59 -1.46 -5.07
N ASP A 254 9.41 -2.02 -5.95
CA ASP A 254 10.86 -2.06 -5.80
C ASP A 254 11.47 -0.65 -5.80
N TYR A 255 10.98 0.23 -6.69
CA TYR A 255 11.38 1.64 -6.70
C TYR A 255 11.05 2.33 -5.38
N ILE A 256 9.83 2.20 -4.86
CA ILE A 256 9.43 2.75 -3.54
C ILE A 256 10.29 2.19 -2.42
N GLY A 257 10.63 0.90 -2.50
CA GLY A 257 11.52 0.22 -1.54
C GLY A 257 12.90 0.86 -1.43
N GLN A 258 13.40 1.44 -2.52
CA GLN A 258 14.67 2.17 -2.54
C GLN A 258 14.52 3.62 -2.05
N VAL A 259 13.35 4.24 -2.27
CA VAL A 259 13.08 5.65 -1.90
C VAL A 259 12.86 5.83 -0.39
N LEU A 260 12.06 4.97 0.25
CA LEU A 260 11.71 5.10 1.67
C LEU A 260 12.93 5.18 2.61
N PRO A 261 13.99 4.37 2.44
CA PRO A 261 15.21 4.50 3.25
C PRO A 261 15.90 5.86 3.10
N THR A 262 15.82 6.51 1.92
CA THR A 262 16.39 7.84 1.71
C THR A 262 15.64 8.94 2.48
N LEU A 263 14.35 8.69 2.79
CA LEU A 263 13.52 9.52 3.65
C LEU A 263 13.71 9.19 5.15
N GLY A 264 14.60 8.25 5.47
CA GLY A 264 14.88 7.82 6.83
C GLY A 264 13.87 6.82 7.40
N GLU A 265 13.01 6.23 6.57
CA GLU A 265 11.96 5.33 7.02
C GLU A 265 12.22 3.87 6.61
N SER A 266 11.87 2.94 7.52
CA SER A 266 12.02 1.50 7.33
C SER A 266 10.85 0.77 7.99
N GLY A 267 10.57 -0.46 7.56
CA GLY A 267 9.50 -1.29 8.14
C GLY A 267 8.10 -1.00 7.60
N VAL A 268 7.98 -0.17 6.57
CA VAL A 268 6.72 0.05 5.84
C VAL A 268 6.42 -1.17 4.96
N THR A 269 5.21 -1.72 5.08
CA THR A 269 4.77 -2.82 4.23
C THR A 269 4.35 -2.29 2.86
N GLN A 270 4.89 -2.86 1.79
CA GLN A 270 4.64 -2.42 0.41
C GLN A 270 4.31 -3.64 -0.44
N MET A 271 3.24 -3.56 -1.22
CA MET A 271 2.82 -4.64 -2.13
C MET A 271 1.78 -4.15 -3.14
N THR A 272 1.54 -4.93 -4.17
CA THR A 272 0.42 -4.71 -5.08
C THR A 272 -0.89 -5.14 -4.43
N PHE A 273 -2.02 -4.62 -4.92
CA PHE A 273 -3.33 -5.09 -4.46
C PHE A 273 -3.51 -6.60 -4.70
N GLN A 274 -2.98 -7.12 -5.81
CA GLN A 274 -3.04 -8.55 -6.12
C GLN A 274 -2.34 -9.40 -5.06
N ASN A 275 -1.10 -9.06 -4.73
CA ASN A 275 -0.30 -9.78 -3.74
C ASN A 275 -0.93 -9.67 -2.34
N PHE A 276 -1.46 -8.48 -1.99
CA PHE A 276 -2.21 -8.26 -0.76
C PHE A 276 -3.43 -9.18 -0.67
N ALA A 277 -4.28 -9.18 -1.70
CA ALA A 277 -5.51 -9.97 -1.71
C ALA A 277 -5.23 -11.48 -1.69
N ILE A 278 -4.32 -11.98 -2.52
CA ILE A 278 -3.92 -13.40 -2.54
C ILE A 278 -3.41 -13.85 -1.16
N SER A 279 -2.55 -13.04 -0.55
CA SER A 279 -2.02 -13.34 0.79
C SER A 279 -3.11 -13.38 1.85
N GLU A 280 -4.06 -12.43 1.81
CA GLU A 280 -5.15 -12.38 2.78
C GLU A 280 -6.19 -13.49 2.56
N ILE A 281 -6.55 -13.82 1.32
CA ILE A 281 -7.44 -14.95 1.01
C ILE A 281 -6.75 -16.27 1.41
N GLY A 282 -5.47 -16.43 1.13
CA GLY A 282 -4.72 -17.67 1.29
C GLY A 282 -4.94 -18.60 0.10
N LEU A 283 -5.01 -18.06 -1.13
CA LEU A 283 -5.15 -18.85 -2.34
C LEU A 283 -3.85 -19.60 -2.66
N GLU A 284 -3.98 -20.88 -2.97
CA GLU A 284 -2.89 -21.74 -3.46
C GLU A 284 -2.99 -21.99 -4.96
N GLU A 285 -4.18 -21.80 -5.54
CA GLU A 285 -4.40 -21.94 -7.00
C GLU A 285 -3.85 -20.71 -7.75
N PRO A 286 -3.35 -20.90 -8.97
CA PRO A 286 -2.86 -19.79 -9.79
C PRO A 286 -4.02 -18.87 -10.16
N VAL A 287 -3.74 -17.56 -10.11
CA VAL A 287 -4.70 -16.49 -10.44
C VAL A 287 -4.17 -15.74 -11.65
N LYS A 288 -5.01 -15.53 -12.66
CA LYS A 288 -4.68 -14.69 -13.80
C LYS A 288 -4.36 -13.28 -13.33
N GLY A 289 -3.12 -12.82 -13.62
CA GLY A 289 -2.60 -11.55 -13.11
C GLY A 289 -3.24 -10.31 -13.73
N PHE A 290 -3.06 -9.16 -13.08
CA PHE A 290 -3.54 -7.87 -13.60
C PHE A 290 -2.94 -7.55 -14.97
N SER A 291 -1.63 -7.77 -15.14
CA SER A 291 -0.91 -7.53 -16.39
C SER A 291 -1.45 -8.34 -17.56
N GLU A 292 -1.80 -9.61 -17.32
CA GLU A 292 -2.40 -10.48 -18.35
C GLU A 292 -3.80 -9.98 -18.74
N TYR A 293 -4.58 -9.50 -17.77
CA TYR A 293 -5.90 -8.91 -18.01
C TYR A 293 -5.82 -7.66 -18.89
N ILE A 294 -4.90 -6.78 -18.55
CA ILE A 294 -4.69 -5.55 -19.30
C ILE A 294 -4.17 -5.85 -20.71
N GLU A 295 -3.23 -6.79 -20.85
CA GLU A 295 -2.70 -7.20 -22.15
C GLU A 295 -3.81 -7.71 -23.08
N GLU A 296 -4.68 -8.61 -22.58
CA GLU A 296 -5.81 -9.11 -23.37
C GLU A 296 -6.78 -8.00 -23.76
N ALA A 297 -7.11 -7.10 -22.82
CA ALA A 297 -8.00 -5.99 -23.09
C ALA A 297 -7.43 -5.00 -24.10
N MET A 298 -6.12 -4.75 -24.07
CA MET A 298 -5.42 -3.86 -25.01
C MET A 298 -5.16 -4.51 -26.37
N SER A 299 -5.12 -5.84 -26.45
CA SER A 299 -5.00 -6.61 -27.70
C SER A 299 -6.36 -6.85 -28.38
N GLY A 300 -7.45 -6.20 -27.91
CA GLY A 300 -8.76 -6.24 -28.57
C GLY A 300 -9.66 -7.42 -28.16
N ASN A 301 -9.34 -8.17 -27.09
CA ASN A 301 -10.21 -9.20 -26.56
C ASN A 301 -11.46 -8.59 -25.93
N GLU A 302 -12.57 -8.61 -26.68
CA GLU A 302 -13.85 -8.04 -26.23
C GLU A 302 -14.43 -8.70 -24.97
N GLU A 303 -14.20 -10.00 -24.76
CA GLU A 303 -14.71 -10.70 -23.57
C GLU A 303 -13.98 -10.24 -22.32
N ALA A 304 -12.64 -10.18 -22.37
CA ALA A 304 -11.82 -9.65 -21.27
C ALA A 304 -12.20 -8.20 -20.95
N LEU A 305 -12.44 -7.38 -21.97
CA LEU A 305 -12.85 -5.99 -21.79
C LEU A 305 -14.26 -5.86 -21.16
N LYS A 306 -15.22 -6.71 -21.58
CA LYS A 306 -16.58 -6.75 -21.00
C LYS A 306 -16.53 -7.21 -19.54
N GLU A 307 -15.75 -8.24 -19.25
CA GLU A 307 -15.56 -8.75 -17.89
C GLU A 307 -14.95 -7.68 -16.97
N TYR A 308 -13.86 -7.03 -17.42
CA TYR A 308 -13.24 -5.92 -16.70
C TYR A 308 -14.25 -4.82 -16.39
N LYS A 309 -14.95 -4.32 -17.41
CA LYS A 309 -15.95 -3.25 -17.27
C LYS A 309 -17.08 -3.64 -16.30
N TYR A 310 -17.55 -4.90 -16.36
CA TYR A 310 -18.61 -5.37 -15.47
C TYR A 310 -18.13 -5.48 -14.02
N LYS A 311 -17.02 -6.19 -13.78
CA LYS A 311 -16.49 -6.42 -12.41
C LYS A 311 -15.92 -5.16 -11.77
N SER A 312 -15.54 -4.15 -12.56
CA SER A 312 -15.14 -2.82 -12.06
C SER A 312 -16.30 -1.90 -11.76
N SER A 313 -17.51 -2.21 -12.23
CA SER A 313 -18.66 -1.32 -12.14
C SER A 313 -19.31 -1.30 -10.75
N LYS A 314 -19.97 -0.19 -10.41
CA LYS A 314 -20.81 -0.05 -9.22
C LYS A 314 -21.93 -1.10 -9.18
N LYS A 315 -22.46 -1.52 -10.34
CA LYS A 315 -23.48 -2.59 -10.45
C LYS A 315 -22.99 -3.92 -9.91
N PHE A 316 -21.72 -4.25 -10.09
CA PHE A 316 -21.15 -5.48 -9.54
C PHE A 316 -21.06 -5.42 -8.01
N THR A 317 -20.65 -4.28 -7.47
CA THR A 317 -20.64 -4.04 -6.01
C THR A 317 -22.05 -4.19 -5.43
N GLU A 318 -23.06 -3.58 -6.08
CA GLU A 318 -24.46 -3.68 -5.67
C GLU A 318 -24.98 -5.12 -5.76
N LEU A 319 -24.53 -5.92 -6.74
CA LEU A 319 -24.87 -7.34 -6.83
C LEU A 319 -24.36 -8.10 -5.62
N LEU A 320 -23.11 -7.86 -5.21
CA LEU A 320 -22.54 -8.48 -4.02
C LEU A 320 -23.29 -8.07 -2.75
N ASP A 321 -23.59 -6.78 -2.58
CA ASP A 321 -24.35 -6.26 -1.44
C ASP A 321 -25.74 -6.89 -1.35
N LYS A 322 -26.52 -6.92 -2.45
CA LYS A 322 -27.84 -7.56 -2.52
C LYS A 322 -27.78 -9.07 -2.25
N THR A 323 -26.71 -9.72 -2.73
CA THR A 323 -26.51 -11.15 -2.47
C THR A 323 -26.26 -11.40 -0.99
N LEU A 324 -25.45 -10.56 -0.34
CA LEU A 324 -25.20 -10.63 1.11
C LEU A 324 -26.48 -10.40 1.93
N GLU A 325 -27.32 -9.44 1.54
CA GLU A 325 -28.61 -9.19 2.19
C GLU A 325 -29.50 -10.42 2.09
N LYS A 326 -29.69 -10.98 0.88
CA LYS A 326 -30.48 -12.19 0.65
C LYS A 326 -29.93 -13.39 1.43
N MET A 327 -28.62 -13.57 1.49
CA MET A 327 -28.00 -14.65 2.26
C MET A 327 -28.27 -14.52 3.76
N ASN A 328 -28.26 -13.32 4.32
CA ASN A 328 -28.57 -13.11 5.72
C ASN A 328 -29.99 -13.59 6.10
N GLU A 329 -30.92 -13.57 5.16
CA GLU A 329 -32.31 -13.97 5.39
C GLU A 329 -32.56 -15.46 5.05
N GLU A 330 -32.01 -15.97 3.95
CA GLU A 330 -32.45 -17.22 3.34
C GLU A 330 -31.37 -18.32 3.24
N TYR A 331 -30.10 -18.05 3.59
CA TYR A 331 -29.00 -19.00 3.35
C TYR A 331 -29.18 -20.30 4.13
N PHE A 332 -29.50 -20.23 5.42
CA PHE A 332 -29.72 -21.39 6.26
C PHE A 332 -31.19 -21.80 6.28
N LYS A 333 -31.49 -23.03 5.77
CA LYS A 333 -32.83 -23.62 5.86
C LYS A 333 -33.05 -24.19 7.27
N ILE A 334 -33.30 -23.31 8.23
CA ILE A 334 -33.41 -23.62 9.65
C ILE A 334 -34.42 -24.74 9.88
N GLN A 335 -33.98 -25.81 10.55
CA GLN A 335 -34.80 -26.93 11.00
C GLN A 335 -34.72 -27.08 12.51
N PRO A 336 -35.76 -27.65 13.17
CA PRO A 336 -35.70 -27.88 14.61
C PRO A 336 -34.62 -28.90 14.95
N VAL A 337 -34.00 -28.76 16.11
CA VAL A 337 -33.06 -29.80 16.59
C VAL A 337 -33.86 -30.84 17.36
N ARG A 338 -33.77 -32.08 16.93
CA ARG A 338 -34.48 -33.23 17.52
C ARG A 338 -33.48 -34.21 18.13
N PHE A 339 -33.92 -34.88 19.23
CA PHE A 339 -33.23 -36.01 19.79
C PHE A 339 -34.20 -37.17 19.90
N PHE A 340 -34.04 -38.21 19.08
CA PHE A 340 -35.06 -39.16 18.72
C PHE A 340 -36.28 -38.43 18.14
N ASP A 341 -37.47 -38.63 18.71
CA ASP A 341 -38.71 -37.98 18.27
C ASP A 341 -39.05 -36.69 19.04
N GLU A 342 -38.21 -36.33 20.01
CA GLU A 342 -38.41 -35.14 20.85
C GLU A 342 -37.72 -33.92 20.27
N GLU A 343 -38.44 -32.81 20.14
CA GLU A 343 -37.90 -31.52 19.75
C GLU A 343 -37.23 -30.84 20.94
N ILE A 344 -35.91 -30.69 20.93
CA ILE A 344 -35.14 -30.09 22.02
C ILE A 344 -34.85 -28.60 21.81
N VAL A 345 -34.88 -28.11 20.56
CA VAL A 345 -34.80 -26.69 20.20
C VAL A 345 -35.71 -26.41 19.02
N SER A 346 -36.65 -25.46 19.19
CA SER A 346 -37.61 -25.10 18.15
C SER A 346 -36.99 -24.23 17.04
N VAL A 347 -37.65 -24.19 15.88
CA VAL A 347 -37.29 -23.31 14.77
C VAL A 347 -37.28 -21.83 15.18
N ASP A 348 -38.29 -21.43 15.98
CA ASP A 348 -38.40 -20.04 16.41
C ASP A 348 -37.28 -19.63 17.38
N GLU A 349 -36.90 -20.51 18.27
CA GLU A 349 -35.75 -20.31 19.20
C GLU A 349 -34.44 -20.19 18.40
N ILE A 350 -34.23 -21.00 17.36
CA ILE A 350 -33.05 -20.92 16.49
C ILE A 350 -33.08 -19.62 15.69
N LYS A 351 -34.22 -19.20 15.14
CA LYS A 351 -34.36 -17.91 14.46
C LYS A 351 -34.05 -16.74 15.37
N GLU A 352 -34.49 -16.77 16.63
CA GLU A 352 -34.10 -15.74 17.60
C GLU A 352 -32.60 -15.69 17.83
N LEU A 353 -31.91 -16.84 17.88
CA LEU A 353 -30.45 -16.88 17.96
C LEU A 353 -29.81 -16.20 16.74
N PHE A 354 -30.29 -16.47 15.52
CA PHE A 354 -29.76 -15.87 14.30
C PHE A 354 -30.03 -14.37 14.18
N THR A 355 -31.19 -13.88 14.60
CA THR A 355 -31.63 -12.50 14.34
C THR A 355 -31.43 -11.59 15.55
N LYS A 356 -31.84 -12.01 16.73
CA LYS A 356 -31.90 -11.19 17.94
C LYS A 356 -30.59 -11.24 18.75
N TYR A 357 -30.09 -12.44 19.03
CA TYR A 357 -28.95 -12.60 19.93
C TYR A 357 -27.60 -12.43 19.22
N TYR A 358 -27.43 -12.96 18.02
CA TYR A 358 -26.17 -12.93 17.28
C TYR A 358 -26.28 -12.22 15.93
N GLY A 359 -27.34 -11.47 15.66
CA GLY A 359 -27.58 -10.75 14.41
C GLY A 359 -26.49 -9.76 14.04
N TYR A 360 -25.74 -9.23 15.02
CA TYR A 360 -24.61 -8.32 14.85
C TYR A 360 -23.34 -9.01 14.32
N MET A 361 -23.28 -10.34 14.34
CA MET A 361 -22.12 -11.10 13.86
C MET A 361 -22.23 -11.39 12.36
N PRO A 362 -21.13 -11.48 11.63
CA PRO A 362 -21.08 -12.01 10.26
C PRO A 362 -21.75 -13.38 10.17
N LEU A 363 -22.46 -13.65 9.06
CA LEU A 363 -23.38 -14.77 8.95
C LEU A 363 -22.73 -16.15 9.21
N PHE A 364 -21.57 -16.44 8.62
CA PHE A 364 -20.89 -17.73 8.78
C PHE A 364 -20.28 -17.87 10.19
N ARG A 365 -19.72 -16.80 10.72
CA ARG A 365 -19.24 -16.80 12.11
C ARG A 365 -20.39 -16.96 13.11
N ARG A 366 -21.55 -16.41 12.78
CA ARG A 366 -22.79 -16.56 13.55
C ARG A 366 -23.27 -18.00 13.56
N SER A 367 -23.32 -18.65 12.38
CA SER A 367 -23.72 -20.06 12.26
C SER A 367 -22.82 -21.00 13.05
N GLU A 368 -21.49 -20.80 13.02
CA GLU A 368 -20.55 -21.58 13.83
C GLU A 368 -20.80 -21.41 15.33
N LYS A 369 -21.10 -20.19 15.79
CA LYS A 369 -21.44 -19.94 17.20
C LYS A 369 -22.72 -20.65 17.60
N ILE A 370 -23.74 -20.56 16.76
CA ILE A 370 -25.03 -21.22 16.98
C ILE A 370 -24.89 -22.73 16.93
N LYS A 371 -24.12 -23.29 15.97
CA LYS A 371 -23.80 -24.72 15.90
C LYS A 371 -23.22 -25.23 17.23
N ARG A 372 -22.30 -24.49 17.86
CA ARG A 372 -21.74 -24.85 19.18
C ARG A 372 -22.82 -24.88 20.26
N ILE A 373 -23.73 -23.91 20.27
CA ILE A 373 -24.83 -23.82 21.24
C ILE A 373 -25.79 -25.03 21.05
N LEU A 374 -26.22 -25.30 19.82
CA LEU A 374 -27.13 -26.39 19.51
C LEU A 374 -26.48 -27.75 19.81
N THR A 375 -25.20 -27.92 19.50
CA THR A 375 -24.44 -29.12 19.86
C THR A 375 -24.36 -29.30 21.40
N SER A 376 -24.27 -28.23 22.17
CA SER A 376 -24.33 -28.30 23.64
C SER A 376 -25.69 -28.77 24.11
N LYS A 377 -26.80 -28.28 23.55
CA LYS A 377 -28.15 -28.72 23.86
C LYS A 377 -28.34 -30.24 23.59
N ILE A 378 -27.80 -30.75 22.49
CA ILE A 378 -27.79 -32.20 22.17
C ILE A 378 -27.04 -32.98 23.27
N LYS A 379 -25.88 -32.46 23.72
CA LYS A 379 -25.11 -33.09 24.82
C LYS A 379 -25.86 -33.06 26.15
N ASP A 380 -26.52 -31.94 26.47
CA ASP A 380 -27.32 -31.81 27.71
C ASP A 380 -28.42 -32.87 27.72
N LYS A 381 -29.14 -33.07 26.61
CA LYS A 381 -30.18 -34.10 26.48
C LYS A 381 -29.63 -35.51 26.60
N ARG A 382 -28.46 -35.79 26.01
CA ARG A 382 -27.73 -37.04 26.20
C ARG A 382 -27.49 -37.31 27.68
N ASP A 383 -26.97 -36.32 28.39
CA ASP A 383 -26.60 -36.45 29.80
C ASP A 383 -27.82 -36.61 30.70
N GLU A 384 -28.95 -35.99 30.36
CA GLU A 384 -30.24 -36.22 30.99
C GLU A 384 -30.66 -37.69 30.83
N LEU A 385 -30.74 -38.21 29.62
CA LEU A 385 -31.11 -39.60 29.33
C LEU A 385 -30.20 -40.63 29.98
N VAL A 386 -28.91 -40.34 30.05
CA VAL A 386 -27.95 -41.23 30.77
C VAL A 386 -28.24 -41.18 32.27
N ARG A 387 -28.47 -40.05 32.86
CA ARG A 387 -28.84 -39.94 34.30
C ARG A 387 -30.14 -40.66 34.64
N GLU A 388 -31.18 -40.50 33.80
CA GLU A 388 -32.42 -41.26 33.95
C GLU A 388 -32.20 -42.76 33.87
N LEU A 389 -31.43 -43.23 32.86
CA LEU A 389 -31.09 -44.65 32.74
C LEU A 389 -30.37 -45.19 33.99
N GLU A 390 -29.39 -44.45 34.51
CA GLU A 390 -28.66 -44.86 35.71
C GLU A 390 -29.57 -44.89 36.95
N ALA A 391 -30.49 -43.90 37.07
CA ALA A 391 -31.46 -43.84 38.15
C ALA A 391 -32.44 -45.05 38.07
N ASN A 392 -32.99 -45.34 36.88
CA ASN A 392 -33.90 -46.46 36.69
C ASN A 392 -33.24 -47.81 37.01
N ILE A 393 -32.02 -48.02 36.53
CA ILE A 393 -31.25 -49.27 36.85
C ILE A 393 -31.00 -49.36 38.35
N LYS A 394 -30.61 -48.29 39.02
CA LYS A 394 -30.41 -48.27 40.46
C LYS A 394 -31.68 -48.59 41.23
N GLU A 395 -32.82 -48.07 40.78
CA GLU A 395 -34.12 -48.39 41.34
C GLU A 395 -34.48 -49.86 41.14
N GLU A 396 -34.33 -50.40 39.91
CA GLU A 396 -34.53 -51.82 39.62
C GLU A 396 -33.68 -52.71 40.54
N ILE A 397 -32.38 -52.41 40.68
CA ILE A 397 -31.45 -53.12 41.56
C ILE A 397 -31.94 -53.08 43.04
N SER A 398 -32.46 -51.93 43.48
CA SER A 398 -32.92 -51.80 44.88
C SER A 398 -34.16 -52.61 45.23
N LYS A 399 -34.93 -53.06 44.25
CA LYS A 399 -36.14 -53.89 44.39
C LYS A 399 -35.86 -55.36 44.39
N LEU A 400 -34.67 -55.82 44.05
CA LEU A 400 -34.26 -57.21 44.00
C LEU A 400 -33.69 -57.73 45.31
N SER A 401 -34.04 -58.98 45.65
CA SER A 401 -33.35 -59.72 46.73
C SER A 401 -31.93 -60.07 46.35
N PRO A 402 -31.02 -60.40 47.32
CA PRO A 402 -29.64 -60.75 47.03
C PRO A 402 -29.47 -61.92 46.00
N ASP A 403 -30.33 -62.91 46.07
CA ASP A 403 -30.29 -64.07 45.16
C ASP A 403 -30.81 -63.70 43.74
N GLU A 404 -31.85 -62.89 43.63
CA GLU A 404 -32.35 -62.36 42.37
C GLU A 404 -31.37 -61.40 41.72
N LEU A 405 -30.66 -60.62 42.50
CA LEU A 405 -29.65 -59.69 42.00
C LEU A 405 -28.45 -60.42 41.35
N GLU A 406 -28.01 -61.54 41.87
CA GLU A 406 -26.94 -62.36 41.32
C GLU A 406 -27.30 -62.90 39.91
N ILE A 407 -28.58 -63.28 39.70
CA ILE A 407 -29.14 -63.81 38.44
C ILE A 407 -29.35 -62.63 37.42
N GLU A 408 -30.00 -61.55 37.85
CA GLU A 408 -30.42 -60.45 36.97
C GLU A 408 -29.30 -59.41 36.64
N LYS A 409 -28.21 -59.36 37.42
CA LYS A 409 -27.15 -58.39 37.27
C LYS A 409 -26.58 -58.29 35.84
N ASN A 410 -26.30 -59.41 35.21
CA ASN A 410 -25.76 -59.45 33.85
C ASN A 410 -26.80 -58.99 32.81
N ASN A 411 -28.07 -59.27 33.03
CA ASN A 411 -29.18 -58.84 32.18
C ASN A 411 -29.38 -57.32 32.26
N LEU A 412 -29.35 -56.71 33.46
CA LEU A 412 -29.41 -55.28 33.71
C LEU A 412 -28.23 -54.54 33.04
N LEU A 413 -27.03 -55.07 33.23
CA LEU A 413 -25.85 -54.50 32.59
C LEU A 413 -25.91 -54.59 31.04
N PHE A 414 -26.49 -55.65 30.50
CA PHE A 414 -26.70 -55.77 29.07
C PHE A 414 -27.73 -54.79 28.55
N LYS A 415 -28.89 -54.63 29.22
CA LYS A 415 -29.92 -53.62 28.91
C LYS A 415 -29.32 -52.20 28.93
N ARG A 416 -28.52 -51.90 29.96
CA ARG A 416 -27.77 -50.65 30.08
C ARG A 416 -26.90 -50.36 28.87
N ARG A 417 -26.10 -51.36 28.45
CA ARG A 417 -25.19 -51.22 27.30
C ARG A 417 -25.94 -50.98 26.00
N ILE A 418 -27.06 -51.67 25.81
CA ILE A 418 -27.92 -51.43 24.61
C ILE A 418 -28.46 -50.01 24.61
N ARG A 419 -29.02 -49.56 25.76
CA ARG A 419 -29.61 -48.22 25.83
C ARG A 419 -28.58 -47.09 25.68
N ILE A 420 -27.37 -47.26 26.23
CA ILE A 420 -26.26 -46.33 25.99
C ILE A 420 -25.91 -46.26 24.49
N ARG A 421 -25.84 -47.42 23.79
CA ARG A 421 -25.60 -47.45 22.34
C ARG A 421 -26.69 -46.70 21.54
N GLU A 422 -27.94 -46.86 21.94
CA GLU A 422 -29.05 -46.11 21.32
C GLU A 422 -28.93 -44.63 21.56
N ILE A 423 -28.63 -44.18 22.78
CA ILE A 423 -28.39 -42.78 23.12
C ILE A 423 -27.23 -42.21 22.29
N VAL A 424 -26.10 -42.93 22.18
CA VAL A 424 -24.96 -42.52 21.35
C VAL A 424 -25.36 -42.39 19.88
N ARG A 425 -26.16 -43.32 19.32
CA ARG A 425 -26.66 -43.22 17.96
C ARG A 425 -27.59 -41.98 17.83
N GLY A 426 -28.45 -41.72 18.83
CA GLY A 426 -29.28 -40.52 18.87
C GLY A 426 -28.47 -39.23 18.76
N VAL A 427 -27.35 -39.14 19.52
CA VAL A 427 -26.44 -38.00 19.43
C VAL A 427 -25.85 -37.85 18.01
N MET A 428 -25.41 -38.95 17.40
CA MET A 428 -24.84 -38.93 16.05
C MET A 428 -25.89 -38.44 15.03
N ASN A 429 -27.08 -39.01 15.04
CA ASN A 429 -28.17 -38.62 14.13
C ASN A 429 -28.55 -37.15 14.28
N SER A 430 -28.75 -36.68 15.53
CA SER A 430 -29.07 -35.26 15.80
C SER A 430 -27.98 -34.30 15.34
N ARG A 431 -26.70 -34.72 15.43
CA ARG A 431 -25.59 -33.90 14.92
C ARG A 431 -25.55 -33.91 13.38
N ASP A 432 -25.76 -35.06 12.75
CA ASP A 432 -25.76 -35.15 11.29
C ASP A 432 -26.93 -34.33 10.69
N GLU A 433 -28.10 -34.35 11.31
CA GLU A 433 -29.22 -33.50 10.92
C GLU A 433 -28.88 -32.00 11.08
N LEU A 434 -28.30 -31.61 12.24
CA LEU A 434 -27.86 -30.23 12.48
C LEU A 434 -26.82 -29.79 11.44
N GLU A 435 -25.82 -30.63 11.15
CA GLU A 435 -24.76 -30.32 10.20
C GLU A 435 -25.25 -30.22 8.76
N SER A 436 -26.31 -30.93 8.41
CA SER A 436 -26.87 -30.91 7.06
C SER A 436 -27.41 -29.54 6.62
N TRP A 437 -27.80 -28.67 7.55
CA TRP A 437 -28.36 -27.37 7.24
C TRP A 437 -27.60 -26.16 7.82
N ILE A 438 -26.76 -26.34 8.87
CA ILE A 438 -26.05 -25.24 9.53
C ILE A 438 -24.64 -25.00 8.97
N ASN A 439 -24.08 -25.98 8.29
CA ASN A 439 -22.78 -25.84 7.65
C ASN A 439 -22.89 -24.94 6.41
N HIS A 440 -21.85 -24.18 6.16
CA HIS A 440 -21.72 -23.37 4.95
C HIS A 440 -20.60 -23.91 4.05
N GLU A 441 -20.68 -23.60 2.78
CA GLU A 441 -19.60 -23.82 1.83
C GLU A 441 -18.45 -22.81 2.10
N ASP A 442 -17.25 -23.07 1.57
CA ASP A 442 -16.18 -22.10 1.61
C ASP A 442 -16.51 -20.89 0.72
N THR A 443 -15.98 -19.71 1.10
CA THR A 443 -16.38 -18.46 0.45
C THR A 443 -15.86 -18.37 -0.99
N VAL A 444 -14.76 -19.03 -1.34
CA VAL A 444 -14.23 -19.04 -2.72
C VAL A 444 -15.19 -19.83 -3.63
N SER A 445 -15.62 -21.02 -3.21
CA SER A 445 -16.63 -21.82 -3.92
C SER A 445 -17.96 -21.09 -4.04
N LEU A 446 -18.39 -20.43 -2.98
CA LEU A 446 -19.59 -19.59 -2.97
C LEU A 446 -19.48 -18.47 -4.01
N TYR A 447 -18.36 -17.75 -4.07
CA TYR A 447 -18.12 -16.69 -5.05
C TYR A 447 -18.17 -17.23 -6.48
N LYS A 448 -17.45 -18.33 -6.77
CA LYS A 448 -17.48 -19.00 -8.09
C LYS A 448 -18.90 -19.37 -8.52
N ARG A 449 -19.71 -19.85 -7.60
CA ARG A 449 -21.13 -20.20 -7.86
C ARG A 449 -22.01 -18.97 -8.12
N ILE A 450 -21.83 -17.88 -7.36
CA ILE A 450 -22.61 -16.63 -7.52
C ILE A 450 -22.30 -15.96 -8.85
N THR A 451 -21.01 -15.90 -9.22
CA THR A 451 -20.53 -15.20 -10.41
C THR A 451 -20.47 -16.09 -11.65
N ASN A 452 -20.70 -17.39 -11.50
CA ASN A 452 -20.50 -18.41 -12.54
C ASN A 452 -19.09 -18.37 -13.15
N THR A 453 -18.07 -18.16 -12.27
CA THR A 453 -16.65 -18.07 -12.65
C THR A 453 -15.98 -19.43 -12.40
N GLU A 454 -15.31 -20.00 -13.40
CA GLU A 454 -14.56 -21.27 -13.25
C GLU A 454 -13.11 -21.00 -12.82
N ALA A 455 -12.39 -20.16 -13.57
CA ALA A 455 -11.02 -19.79 -13.31
C ALA A 455 -10.95 -18.38 -12.68
N LEU A 456 -10.22 -18.25 -11.58
CA LEU A 456 -10.08 -16.97 -10.88
C LEU A 456 -9.07 -16.05 -11.56
N GLY A 457 -9.42 -14.78 -11.63
CA GLY A 457 -8.55 -13.72 -12.11
C GLY A 457 -8.43 -12.57 -11.10
N TYR A 458 -7.57 -11.60 -11.42
CA TYR A 458 -7.36 -10.38 -10.63
C TYR A 458 -8.67 -9.71 -10.22
N MET A 459 -9.63 -9.63 -11.16
CA MET A 459 -10.91 -8.95 -10.93
C MET A 459 -11.82 -9.66 -9.91
N ASP A 460 -11.57 -10.94 -9.62
CA ASP A 460 -12.34 -11.73 -8.66
C ASP A 460 -11.86 -11.54 -7.22
N LEU A 461 -10.60 -11.20 -7.05
CA LEU A 461 -9.94 -11.13 -5.73
C LEU A 461 -10.66 -10.19 -4.76
N ALA A 462 -11.07 -9.00 -5.24
CA ALA A 462 -11.79 -8.04 -4.43
C ALA A 462 -13.15 -8.57 -3.99
N GLY A 463 -13.89 -9.19 -4.89
CA GLY A 463 -15.21 -9.76 -4.59
C GLY A 463 -15.15 -10.92 -3.60
N ILE A 464 -14.20 -11.85 -3.78
CA ILE A 464 -13.97 -12.96 -2.86
C ILE A 464 -13.65 -12.46 -1.45
N LEU A 465 -12.66 -11.58 -1.36
CA LEU A 465 -12.20 -11.09 -0.06
C LEU A 465 -13.26 -10.21 0.61
N TYR A 466 -14.07 -9.48 -0.17
CA TYR A 466 -15.22 -8.73 0.34
C TYR A 466 -16.27 -9.66 0.95
N LEU A 467 -16.61 -10.76 0.28
CA LEU A 467 -17.50 -11.77 0.85
C LEU A 467 -16.93 -12.41 2.13
N MET A 468 -15.62 -12.72 2.17
CA MET A 468 -14.96 -13.23 3.37
C MET A 468 -15.06 -12.26 4.56
N VAL A 469 -14.87 -10.94 4.30
CA VAL A 469 -15.01 -9.92 5.34
C VAL A 469 -16.45 -9.88 5.86
N MET A 470 -17.42 -9.88 4.97
CA MET A 470 -18.84 -9.70 5.33
C MET A 470 -19.47 -10.96 5.91
N LEU A 471 -19.10 -12.16 5.44
CA LEU A 471 -19.68 -13.43 5.89
C LEU A 471 -18.92 -14.07 7.06
N GLU A 472 -17.59 -14.02 7.04
CA GLU A 472 -16.73 -14.66 8.04
C GLU A 472 -16.19 -13.67 9.07
N GLY A 473 -16.31 -12.36 8.83
CA GLY A 473 -15.71 -11.31 9.68
C GLY A 473 -14.18 -11.33 9.63
N LYS A 474 -13.63 -11.62 8.46
CA LYS A 474 -12.19 -11.65 8.24
C LYS A 474 -11.56 -10.28 8.52
N LYS A 475 -10.40 -10.27 9.11
CA LYS A 475 -9.57 -9.07 9.33
C LYS A 475 -8.18 -9.34 8.80
N CYS A 476 -7.42 -8.29 8.50
CA CYS A 476 -6.02 -8.42 8.09
C CYS A 476 -5.21 -9.24 9.10
N LYS A 477 -4.28 -10.03 8.58
CA LYS A 477 -3.30 -10.78 9.39
C LYS A 477 -2.40 -9.83 10.20
N LYS A 478 -2.06 -8.67 9.62
CA LYS A 478 -1.30 -7.60 10.26
C LYS A 478 -2.21 -6.40 10.53
N GLU A 479 -2.06 -5.76 11.69
CA GLU A 479 -2.78 -4.51 12.00
C GLU A 479 -2.17 -3.35 11.21
N TYR A 480 -3.00 -2.61 10.46
CA TYR A 480 -2.61 -1.39 9.79
C TYR A 480 -3.30 -0.18 10.43
N LYS A 481 -2.57 0.94 10.50
CA LYS A 481 -3.06 2.22 11.05
C LYS A 481 -3.09 3.33 10.00
N HIS A 482 -2.33 3.17 8.92
CA HIS A 482 -2.34 4.06 7.77
C HIS A 482 -2.22 3.24 6.49
N VAL A 483 -3.04 3.56 5.50
CA VAL A 483 -3.01 2.92 4.19
C VAL A 483 -2.78 3.98 3.13
N VAL A 484 -1.79 3.76 2.29
CA VAL A 484 -1.52 4.56 1.08
C VAL A 484 -1.96 3.76 -0.13
N ILE A 485 -2.71 4.39 -1.02
CA ILE A 485 -3.11 3.80 -2.31
C ILE A 485 -2.61 4.73 -3.41
N ASP A 486 -1.66 4.26 -4.20
CA ASP A 486 -1.16 4.98 -5.36
C ASP A 486 -1.83 4.47 -6.64
N GLU A 487 -1.83 5.28 -7.69
CA GLU A 487 -2.55 5.03 -8.95
C GLU A 487 -4.03 4.65 -8.71
N ALA A 488 -4.66 5.36 -7.78
CA ALA A 488 -5.98 5.05 -7.23
C ALA A 488 -7.11 5.10 -8.27
N GLN A 489 -6.89 5.71 -9.44
CA GLN A 489 -7.86 5.74 -10.55
C GLN A 489 -8.12 4.35 -11.14
N ASP A 490 -7.25 3.36 -10.89
CA ASP A 490 -7.45 1.98 -11.34
C ASP A 490 -8.24 1.13 -10.34
N TYR A 491 -8.51 1.67 -9.14
CA TYR A 491 -9.28 0.99 -8.12
C TYR A 491 -10.77 1.21 -8.32
N ASN A 492 -11.56 0.14 -8.11
CA ASN A 492 -13.01 0.20 -8.14
C ASN A 492 -13.62 0.36 -6.73
N THR A 493 -14.91 0.63 -6.66
CA THR A 493 -15.64 0.85 -5.40
C THR A 493 -15.57 -0.38 -4.48
N THR A 494 -15.61 -1.61 -5.04
CA THR A 494 -15.50 -2.85 -4.26
C THR A 494 -14.14 -2.93 -3.53
N GLN A 495 -13.05 -2.55 -4.22
CA GLN A 495 -11.71 -2.55 -3.62
C GLN A 495 -11.60 -1.53 -2.48
N PHE A 496 -12.13 -0.32 -2.63
CA PHE A 496 -12.12 0.68 -1.55
C PHE A 496 -12.96 0.23 -0.35
N LYS A 497 -14.19 -0.27 -0.57
CA LYS A 497 -15.03 -0.84 0.50
C LYS A 497 -14.31 -1.98 1.21
N LEU A 498 -13.73 -2.90 0.45
CA LEU A 498 -12.97 -4.03 0.98
C LEU A 498 -11.81 -3.57 1.87
N ILE A 499 -10.95 -2.67 1.37
CA ILE A 499 -9.78 -2.21 2.12
C ILE A 499 -10.21 -1.54 3.42
N LYS A 500 -11.27 -0.72 3.40
CA LYS A 500 -11.85 -0.09 4.60
C LYS A 500 -12.27 -1.15 5.64
N GLU A 501 -13.09 -2.11 5.24
CA GLU A 501 -13.66 -3.10 6.14
C GLU A 501 -12.61 -4.11 6.65
N LEU A 502 -11.70 -4.55 5.76
CA LEU A 502 -10.68 -5.53 6.09
C LEU A 502 -9.63 -4.97 7.04
N THR A 503 -9.13 -3.75 6.78
CA THR A 503 -8.10 -3.11 7.60
C THR A 503 -8.67 -2.47 8.86
N GLY A 504 -9.92 -1.99 8.81
CA GLY A 504 -10.53 -1.18 9.86
C GLY A 504 -9.77 0.14 10.11
N CYS A 505 -8.98 0.59 9.13
CA CYS A 505 -8.15 1.78 9.22
C CYS A 505 -9.01 3.04 9.09
N LYS A 506 -8.60 4.13 9.75
CA LYS A 506 -9.25 5.45 9.67
C LYS A 506 -8.40 6.50 8.95
N SER A 507 -7.15 6.20 8.70
CA SER A 507 -6.17 7.09 8.10
C SER A 507 -5.77 6.59 6.73
N TYR A 508 -6.01 7.39 5.69
CA TYR A 508 -5.69 7.03 4.31
C TYR A 508 -4.99 8.17 3.59
N THR A 509 -4.11 7.82 2.66
CA THR A 509 -3.58 8.72 1.64
C THR A 509 -3.81 8.06 0.28
N ILE A 510 -4.74 8.61 -0.50
CA ILE A 510 -5.19 8.07 -1.77
C ILE A 510 -4.78 9.05 -2.85
N VAL A 511 -3.87 8.63 -3.72
CA VAL A 511 -3.35 9.51 -4.78
C VAL A 511 -3.55 8.88 -6.15
N GLY A 512 -3.89 9.70 -7.13
CA GLY A 512 -4.14 9.22 -8.48
C GLY A 512 -4.32 10.36 -9.48
N ASP A 513 -4.47 9.99 -10.75
CA ASP A 513 -4.76 10.88 -11.87
C ASP A 513 -5.99 10.34 -12.60
N SER A 514 -7.11 11.02 -12.49
CA SER A 514 -8.37 10.62 -13.13
C SER A 514 -8.25 10.41 -14.66
N ASN A 515 -7.25 11.03 -15.28
CA ASN A 515 -6.98 10.96 -16.71
C ASN A 515 -5.99 9.83 -17.10
N GLN A 516 -5.36 9.14 -16.13
CA GLN A 516 -4.41 8.07 -16.41
C GLN A 516 -5.00 6.65 -16.23
N ARG A 517 -6.16 6.40 -16.83
CA ARG A 517 -6.76 5.06 -16.86
C ARG A 517 -6.34 4.29 -18.11
N LEU A 518 -5.81 3.08 -17.92
CA LEU A 518 -5.45 2.18 -19.03
C LEU A 518 -6.67 1.67 -19.78
N ILE A 519 -7.75 1.36 -19.06
CA ILE A 519 -9.02 0.94 -19.64
C ILE A 519 -10.10 1.96 -19.29
N THR A 520 -10.69 2.56 -20.33
CA THR A 520 -11.78 3.51 -20.17
C THR A 520 -13.08 2.78 -19.87
N THR A 521 -13.71 3.12 -18.77
CA THR A 521 -15.08 2.71 -18.41
C THR A 521 -16.03 3.88 -18.61
N LEU A 522 -17.36 3.60 -18.65
CA LEU A 522 -18.38 4.64 -18.71
C LEU A 522 -18.53 5.40 -17.38
N GLU A 523 -18.07 4.78 -16.30
CA GLU A 523 -18.15 5.36 -14.96
C GLU A 523 -16.90 6.21 -14.67
N GLU A 524 -17.07 7.27 -13.88
CA GLU A 524 -15.96 8.03 -13.34
C GLU A 524 -15.06 7.15 -12.42
N PRO A 525 -13.77 7.48 -12.26
CA PRO A 525 -12.92 6.79 -11.31
C PRO A 525 -13.51 6.80 -9.91
N ALA A 526 -13.56 5.64 -9.26
CA ALA A 526 -14.16 5.53 -7.91
C ALA A 526 -13.47 6.44 -6.88
N MET A 527 -12.19 6.79 -7.09
CA MET A 527 -11.45 7.71 -6.22
C MET A 527 -12.03 9.13 -6.16
N LEU A 528 -12.86 9.54 -7.12
CA LEU A 528 -13.52 10.85 -7.14
C LEU A 528 -14.84 10.87 -6.34
N ASN A 529 -15.31 9.73 -5.84
CA ASN A 529 -16.59 9.59 -5.14
C ASN A 529 -16.40 8.78 -3.84
N LEU A 530 -15.32 9.01 -3.11
CA LEU A 530 -14.98 8.24 -1.91
C LEU A 530 -15.80 8.59 -0.68
N GLU A 531 -16.56 9.68 -0.68
CA GLU A 531 -17.53 10.01 0.37
C GLU A 531 -18.58 8.91 0.52
N GLU A 532 -18.96 8.22 -0.57
CA GLU A 532 -19.87 7.07 -0.51
C GLU A 532 -19.28 5.89 0.30
N VAL A 533 -17.95 5.78 0.39
CA VAL A 533 -17.26 4.71 1.11
C VAL A 533 -16.82 5.16 2.50
N PHE A 534 -16.24 6.35 2.63
CA PHE A 534 -15.58 6.83 3.85
C PHE A 534 -16.36 7.91 4.60
N GLU A 535 -17.54 8.32 4.08
CA GLU A 535 -18.43 9.31 4.69
C GLU A 535 -17.72 10.69 4.87
N ASP A 536 -18.00 11.43 5.92
CA ASP A 536 -17.46 12.77 6.19
C ASP A 536 -15.94 12.80 6.53
N ALA A 537 -15.24 11.68 6.43
CA ALA A 537 -13.81 11.62 6.75
C ALA A 537 -12.91 12.08 5.60
N VAL A 538 -13.45 12.32 4.40
CA VAL A 538 -12.69 12.63 3.17
C VAL A 538 -12.26 14.10 3.15
N LYS A 539 -11.00 14.35 2.78
CA LYS A 539 -10.45 15.67 2.44
C LYS A 539 -9.81 15.58 1.06
N GLU A 540 -10.37 16.27 0.10
CA GLU A 540 -9.95 16.24 -1.29
C GLU A 540 -9.00 17.40 -1.63
N PHE A 541 -8.01 17.10 -2.47
CA PHE A 541 -7.05 18.05 -3.00
C PHE A 541 -6.88 17.84 -4.50
N SER A 542 -6.70 18.94 -5.23
CA SER A 542 -6.43 18.92 -6.68
C SER A 542 -5.07 19.54 -6.96
N LEU A 543 -4.22 18.84 -7.72
CA LEU A 543 -2.93 19.33 -8.17
C LEU A 543 -2.93 19.46 -9.68
N LEU A 544 -3.04 20.69 -10.18
CA LEU A 544 -3.18 20.99 -11.61
C LEU A 544 -1.84 21.33 -12.29
N LYS A 545 -0.78 21.53 -11.52
CA LYS A 545 0.53 21.94 -12.02
C LYS A 545 1.43 20.71 -12.23
N SER A 546 2.00 20.59 -13.41
CA SER A 546 3.02 19.59 -13.71
C SER A 546 4.41 20.20 -13.56
N TYR A 547 5.26 19.54 -12.77
CA TYR A 547 6.61 20.03 -12.42
C TYR A 547 7.74 19.25 -13.11
N ARG A 548 7.46 18.07 -13.66
CA ARG A 548 8.50 17.13 -14.09
C ARG A 548 8.80 17.15 -15.58
N SER A 549 7.78 17.07 -16.41
CA SER A 549 7.94 17.08 -17.87
C SER A 549 8.08 18.49 -18.42
N THR A 550 8.70 18.62 -19.58
CA THR A 550 8.81 19.93 -20.27
C THR A 550 7.47 20.42 -20.77
N GLN A 551 7.37 21.74 -20.99
CA GLN A 551 6.16 22.38 -21.49
C GLN A 551 5.69 21.74 -22.81
N GLN A 552 6.62 21.50 -23.75
CA GLN A 552 6.34 20.93 -25.06
C GLN A 552 5.76 19.51 -24.96
N ILE A 553 6.28 18.68 -24.04
CA ILE A 553 5.75 17.34 -23.80
C ILE A 553 4.33 17.42 -23.23
N MET A 554 4.10 18.31 -22.26
CA MET A 554 2.77 18.43 -21.61
C MET A 554 1.74 19.06 -22.56
N GLU A 555 2.12 20.03 -23.39
CA GLU A 555 1.24 20.58 -24.43
C GLU A 555 0.86 19.53 -25.46
N TYR A 556 1.83 18.70 -25.89
CA TYR A 556 1.55 17.58 -26.79
C TYR A 556 0.66 16.53 -26.13
N ALA A 557 0.94 16.12 -24.90
CA ALA A 557 0.14 15.14 -24.16
C ALA A 557 -1.30 15.63 -23.91
N SER A 558 -1.49 16.92 -23.63
CA SER A 558 -2.81 17.51 -23.32
C SER A 558 -3.80 17.43 -24.49
N GLN A 559 -3.32 17.27 -25.74
CA GLN A 559 -4.18 17.10 -26.94
C GLN A 559 -5.03 15.81 -26.86
N PHE A 560 -4.60 14.85 -26.06
CA PHE A 560 -5.29 13.57 -25.86
C PHE A 560 -6.33 13.62 -24.72
N LEU A 561 -6.47 14.75 -24.03
CA LEU A 561 -7.47 14.99 -22.98
C LEU A 561 -8.66 15.79 -23.52
N ASN A 562 -9.88 15.45 -23.08
CA ASN A 562 -11.07 16.09 -23.62
C ASN A 562 -11.37 17.46 -23.01
N GLU A 563 -11.04 17.75 -21.74
CA GLU A 563 -11.49 18.98 -21.06
C GLU A 563 -10.51 19.58 -20.03
N ASP A 564 -9.52 18.86 -19.51
CA ASP A 564 -8.69 19.36 -18.41
C ASP A 564 -7.46 20.11 -18.92
N LYS A 565 -7.43 21.41 -18.65
CA LYS A 565 -6.23 22.22 -18.86
C LYS A 565 -5.18 21.86 -17.80
N VAL A 566 -4.24 21.00 -18.19
CA VAL A 566 -2.99 20.85 -17.46
C VAL A 566 -2.23 22.17 -17.55
N ILE A 567 -1.81 22.73 -16.43
CA ILE A 567 -0.98 23.93 -16.41
C ILE A 567 0.48 23.44 -16.45
N PRO A 568 1.15 23.47 -17.62
CA PRO A 568 2.57 23.16 -17.66
C PRO A 568 3.33 24.28 -16.96
N LEU A 569 4.18 23.94 -16.00
CA LEU A 569 5.09 24.91 -15.41
C LEU A 569 6.37 24.98 -16.25
N VAL A 570 6.71 26.17 -16.58
CA VAL A 570 7.87 26.90 -17.08
C VAL A 570 9.18 26.15 -17.41
N ARG A 571 9.18 24.82 -17.58
CA ARG A 571 10.35 24.14 -18.05
C ARG A 571 10.30 24.00 -19.56
N GLU A 572 11.01 24.88 -20.25
CA GLU A 572 11.20 24.75 -21.71
C GLU A 572 12.02 23.49 -22.02
N GLY A 573 11.71 22.85 -23.12
CA GLY A 573 12.39 21.67 -23.64
C GLY A 573 12.38 21.66 -25.15
N GLU A 574 12.90 20.59 -25.74
CA GLU A 574 12.87 20.40 -27.17
C GLU A 574 11.45 20.04 -27.66
N PRO A 575 11.10 20.41 -28.90
CA PRO A 575 9.84 20.02 -29.52
C PRO A 575 9.68 18.49 -29.58
N VAL A 576 8.43 18.02 -29.53
CA VAL A 576 8.13 16.59 -29.75
C VAL A 576 8.35 16.29 -31.24
N ILE A 577 9.08 15.22 -31.51
CA ILE A 577 9.42 14.78 -32.86
C ILE A 577 8.43 13.68 -33.26
N GLU A 578 7.85 13.80 -34.46
CA GLU A 578 7.05 12.75 -35.09
C GLU A 578 7.75 12.25 -36.34
N GLU A 579 7.98 10.94 -36.42
CA GLU A 579 8.60 10.29 -37.56
C GLU A 579 7.71 9.19 -38.13
N GLU A 580 7.80 8.97 -39.45
CA GLU A 580 7.07 7.91 -40.14
C GLU A 580 8.06 6.90 -40.71
N THR A 581 7.78 5.62 -40.49
CA THR A 581 8.61 4.53 -41.02
C THR A 581 7.82 3.63 -41.93
N THR A 582 8.49 3.06 -42.92
CA THR A 582 7.85 2.25 -43.97
C THR A 582 8.15 0.76 -43.86
N SER A 583 9.22 0.38 -43.17
CA SER A 583 9.60 -1.02 -42.92
C SER A 583 10.06 -1.24 -41.49
N LYS A 584 10.20 -2.50 -41.11
CA LYS A 584 10.68 -2.86 -39.76
C LYS A 584 12.15 -2.51 -39.55
N GLU A 585 12.94 -2.66 -40.64
CA GLU A 585 14.35 -2.30 -40.64
C GLU A 585 14.54 -0.79 -40.46
N ASP A 586 13.72 0.01 -41.18
CA ASP A 586 13.64 1.46 -41.04
C ASP A 586 13.21 1.88 -39.60
N LEU A 587 12.22 1.20 -39.05
CA LEU A 587 11.79 1.41 -37.67
C LEU A 587 12.94 1.20 -36.66
N VAL A 588 13.67 0.11 -36.79
CA VAL A 588 14.80 -0.21 -35.90
C VAL A 588 15.95 0.79 -36.07
N GLU A 589 16.28 1.20 -37.29
CA GLU A 589 17.31 2.21 -37.55
C GLU A 589 16.89 3.56 -36.94
N THR A 590 15.64 3.97 -37.10
CA THR A 590 15.11 5.19 -36.53
C THR A 590 15.17 5.17 -34.98
N ILE A 591 14.74 4.06 -34.33
CA ILE A 591 14.84 3.90 -32.87
C ILE A 591 16.29 4.02 -32.42
N VAL A 592 17.23 3.34 -33.08
CA VAL A 592 18.66 3.40 -32.72
C VAL A 592 19.19 4.80 -32.82
N SER A 593 18.90 5.49 -33.95
CA SER A 593 19.33 6.89 -34.16
C SER A 593 18.82 7.84 -33.10
N ILE A 594 17.53 7.72 -32.71
CA ILE A 594 16.95 8.56 -31.65
C ILE A 594 17.57 8.25 -30.28
N ILE A 595 17.84 6.97 -29.99
CA ILE A 595 18.48 6.60 -28.70
C ILE A 595 19.91 7.16 -28.64
N GLU A 596 20.66 7.11 -29.73
CA GLU A 596 22.00 7.66 -29.81
C GLU A 596 21.99 9.19 -29.63
N ASP A 597 21.06 9.91 -30.29
CA ASP A 597 20.87 11.34 -30.13
C ASP A 597 20.52 11.72 -28.66
N TYR A 598 19.63 10.95 -28.01
CA TYR A 598 19.28 11.16 -26.62
C TYR A 598 20.47 10.91 -25.69
N GLN A 599 21.32 9.92 -25.98
CA GLN A 599 22.52 9.64 -25.20
C GLN A 599 23.61 10.69 -25.38
N GLU A 600 23.73 11.27 -26.58
CA GLU A 600 24.61 12.42 -26.82
C GLU A 600 24.20 13.66 -26.03
N ASP A 601 22.87 13.85 -25.84
CA ASP A 601 22.29 14.88 -24.94
C ASP A 601 22.50 14.56 -23.45
N GLY A 602 23.08 13.41 -23.10
CA GLY A 602 23.35 13.00 -21.71
C GLY A 602 22.18 12.35 -21.00
N LEU A 603 21.15 11.88 -21.72
CA LEU A 603 20.03 11.15 -21.12
C LEU A 603 20.44 9.71 -20.80
N GLU A 604 20.17 9.29 -19.55
CA GLU A 604 20.63 8.00 -19.03
C GLU A 604 19.53 6.91 -19.07
N SER A 605 18.26 7.30 -18.94
CA SER A 605 17.11 6.41 -18.94
C SER A 605 16.22 6.66 -20.16
N ILE A 606 16.18 5.71 -21.11
CA ILE A 606 15.41 5.85 -22.34
C ILE A 606 14.45 4.68 -22.50
N ALA A 607 13.16 4.98 -22.67
CA ALA A 607 12.14 3.97 -22.87
C ALA A 607 11.58 4.00 -24.29
N VAL A 608 11.55 2.83 -24.92
CA VAL A 608 10.75 2.58 -26.12
C VAL A 608 9.43 1.97 -25.65
N ILE A 609 8.32 2.69 -25.82
CA ILE A 609 7.03 2.28 -25.28
C ILE A 609 6.11 1.80 -26.40
N THR A 610 5.57 0.59 -26.24
CA THR A 610 4.56 -0.02 -27.13
C THR A 610 3.18 0.00 -26.46
N LYS A 611 2.11 -0.12 -27.25
CA LYS A 611 0.75 -0.26 -26.73
C LYS A 611 0.60 -1.54 -25.89
N ASN A 612 1.06 -2.67 -26.41
CA ASN A 612 1.00 -4.02 -25.83
C ASN A 612 2.26 -4.82 -26.13
N LYS A 613 2.28 -6.12 -25.77
CA LYS A 613 3.45 -7.01 -26.00
C LYS A 613 3.52 -7.62 -27.41
N GLU A 614 2.51 -7.45 -28.24
CA GLU A 614 2.33 -8.22 -29.48
C GLU A 614 3.58 -8.22 -30.39
N ASN A 615 4.13 -7.04 -30.69
CA ASN A 615 5.30 -6.89 -31.56
C ASN A 615 6.63 -6.80 -30.80
N MET A 616 6.61 -6.75 -29.47
CA MET A 616 7.82 -6.57 -28.67
C MET A 616 8.90 -7.64 -28.87
N PRO A 617 8.58 -8.96 -28.95
CA PRO A 617 9.63 -9.97 -29.11
C PRO A 617 10.44 -9.79 -30.38
N GLU A 618 9.79 -9.43 -31.47
CA GLU A 618 10.44 -9.21 -32.78
C GLU A 618 11.31 -7.94 -32.76
N ILE A 619 10.73 -6.82 -32.29
CA ILE A 619 11.44 -5.54 -32.14
C ILE A 619 12.63 -5.70 -31.19
N SER A 620 12.45 -6.37 -30.07
CA SER A 620 13.50 -6.65 -29.08
C SER A 620 14.64 -7.47 -29.69
N GLY A 621 14.33 -8.46 -30.54
CA GLY A 621 15.35 -9.26 -31.24
C GLY A 621 16.23 -8.40 -32.11
N LEU A 622 15.63 -7.56 -32.94
CA LEU A 622 16.35 -6.68 -33.88
C LEU A 622 17.15 -5.58 -33.15
N LEU A 623 16.58 -4.98 -32.12
CA LEU A 623 17.27 -3.93 -31.35
C LEU A 623 18.47 -4.47 -30.58
N LYS A 624 18.40 -5.68 -29.99
CA LYS A 624 19.49 -6.29 -29.22
C LYS A 624 20.75 -6.59 -30.08
N GLU A 625 20.59 -6.70 -31.40
CA GLU A 625 21.71 -6.84 -32.31
C GLU A 625 22.49 -5.53 -32.52
N ARG A 626 21.87 -4.38 -32.23
CA ARG A 626 22.40 -3.04 -32.52
C ARG A 626 22.81 -2.29 -31.26
N ILE A 627 21.98 -2.38 -30.17
CA ILE A 627 22.15 -1.61 -28.96
C ILE A 627 21.88 -2.47 -27.72
N LYS A 628 22.40 -2.01 -26.57
CA LYS A 628 22.06 -2.62 -25.29
C LYS A 628 20.70 -2.12 -24.84
N ILE A 629 19.68 -2.98 -24.90
CA ILE A 629 18.30 -2.68 -24.48
C ILE A 629 17.73 -3.85 -23.70
N MET A 630 17.02 -3.54 -22.60
CA MET A 630 16.29 -4.51 -21.80
C MET A 630 14.83 -4.56 -22.27
N SER A 631 14.25 -5.75 -22.40
CA SER A 631 12.85 -5.93 -22.77
C SER A 631 12.05 -6.35 -21.54
N PHE A 632 11.02 -5.58 -21.18
CA PHE A 632 10.12 -5.86 -20.07
C PHE A 632 8.89 -6.60 -20.59
N ASP A 633 8.99 -7.91 -20.65
CA ASP A 633 7.93 -8.84 -21.06
C ASP A 633 7.30 -9.62 -19.89
N ARG A 634 7.84 -9.47 -18.66
CA ARG A 634 7.43 -10.16 -17.42
C ARG A 634 7.43 -9.24 -16.22
N ASP A 635 6.63 -9.60 -15.21
CA ASP A 635 6.45 -8.83 -13.96
C ASP A 635 7.65 -8.90 -12.99
N ASP A 636 8.52 -9.90 -13.15
CA ASP A 636 9.65 -10.20 -12.25
C ASP A 636 10.96 -9.48 -12.58
N LEU A 637 10.96 -8.57 -13.56
CA LEU A 637 12.15 -7.85 -13.99
C LEU A 637 12.35 -6.56 -13.18
N ILE A 638 13.58 -6.33 -12.72
CA ILE A 638 13.98 -5.14 -11.99
C ILE A 638 14.59 -4.12 -12.96
N TYR A 639 14.06 -2.90 -12.99
CA TYR A 639 14.62 -1.81 -13.79
C TYR A 639 15.72 -1.08 -13.02
N ASN A 640 16.93 -1.09 -13.55
CA ASN A 640 18.12 -0.45 -12.96
C ASN A 640 18.67 0.70 -13.81
N GLY A 641 17.85 1.31 -14.67
CA GLY A 641 18.27 2.37 -15.59
C GLY A 641 18.71 1.84 -16.98
N GLY A 642 19.05 2.75 -17.88
CA GLY A 642 19.46 2.46 -19.27
C GLY A 642 18.27 2.34 -20.23
N ASN A 643 18.53 1.75 -21.41
CA ASN A 643 17.52 1.63 -22.47
C ASN A 643 16.57 0.46 -22.20
N VAL A 644 15.27 0.69 -22.35
CA VAL A 644 14.24 -0.32 -22.10
C VAL A 644 13.16 -0.32 -23.17
N LEU A 645 12.71 -1.50 -23.58
CA LEU A 645 11.52 -1.71 -24.39
C LEU A 645 10.41 -2.23 -23.48
N ILE A 646 9.29 -1.51 -23.38
CA ILE A 646 8.28 -1.73 -22.35
C ILE A 646 6.87 -1.44 -22.85
N PRO A 647 5.83 -2.25 -22.53
CA PRO A 647 4.46 -1.92 -22.87
C PRO A 647 3.90 -0.84 -21.94
N ALA A 648 2.90 -0.08 -22.42
CA ALA A 648 2.32 1.08 -21.75
C ALA A 648 1.89 0.82 -20.30
N TYR A 649 1.32 -0.35 -20.01
CA TYR A 649 0.83 -0.68 -18.66
C TYR A 649 1.96 -1.00 -17.66
N TYR A 650 3.13 -1.44 -18.09
CA TYR A 650 4.31 -1.54 -17.23
C TYR A 650 5.05 -0.20 -17.09
N ALA A 651 5.00 0.63 -18.14
CA ALA A 651 5.57 1.97 -18.06
C ALA A 651 4.81 2.88 -17.10
N LYS A 652 3.55 2.54 -16.76
CA LYS A 652 2.74 3.29 -15.82
C LYS A 652 3.38 3.32 -14.42
N GLY A 653 3.49 4.53 -13.83
CA GLY A 653 4.20 4.74 -12.57
C GLY A 653 5.70 4.98 -12.71
N LEU A 654 6.33 4.59 -13.84
CA LEU A 654 7.74 4.85 -14.14
C LEU A 654 7.92 6.16 -14.89
N GLU A 655 9.14 6.69 -14.87
CA GLU A 655 9.53 7.92 -15.56
C GLU A 655 10.91 7.72 -16.21
N PHE A 656 11.07 8.30 -17.40
CA PHE A 656 12.30 8.15 -18.20
C PHE A 656 12.77 9.50 -18.69
N ASP A 657 14.09 9.69 -18.81
CA ASP A 657 14.65 10.92 -19.34
C ASP A 657 14.21 11.17 -20.79
N GLY A 658 14.21 10.12 -21.60
CA GLY A 658 13.72 10.12 -22.98
C GLY A 658 12.70 9.02 -23.23
N VAL A 659 11.67 9.30 -24.02
CA VAL A 659 10.66 8.33 -24.42
C VAL A 659 10.48 8.32 -25.92
N ILE A 660 10.41 7.12 -26.49
CA ILE A 660 10.08 6.86 -27.88
C ILE A 660 8.79 6.04 -27.88
N ILE A 661 7.71 6.57 -28.45
CA ILE A 661 6.43 5.87 -28.54
C ILE A 661 6.31 5.22 -29.92
N LEU A 662 6.01 3.93 -29.94
CA LEU A 662 5.75 3.19 -31.18
C LEU A 662 4.25 3.08 -31.43
N GLU A 663 3.77 3.67 -32.53
CA GLU A 663 2.40 3.53 -33.03
C GLU A 663 2.39 2.58 -34.23
N GLU A 664 2.03 1.32 -33.99
CA GLU A 664 1.89 0.28 -35.02
C GLU A 664 0.42 -0.17 -35.12
N GLY A 665 -0.13 -0.18 -36.33
CA GLY A 665 -1.45 -0.79 -36.61
C GLY A 665 -2.64 0.02 -36.10
N GLU A 666 -3.45 -0.56 -35.22
CA GLU A 666 -4.67 0.06 -34.70
C GLU A 666 -4.41 1.33 -33.88
N GLU A 667 -5.32 2.30 -33.98
CA GLU A 667 -5.23 3.56 -33.25
C GLU A 667 -5.17 3.32 -31.73
N THR A 668 -4.13 3.84 -31.09
CA THR A 668 -3.98 3.77 -29.63
C THR A 668 -5.01 4.69 -28.97
N PRO A 669 -5.77 4.24 -27.95
CA PRO A 669 -6.74 5.08 -27.27
C PRO A 669 -6.11 6.36 -26.69
N SER A 670 -6.82 7.48 -26.77
CA SER A 670 -6.29 8.81 -26.37
C SER A 670 -5.70 8.83 -24.94
N LEU A 671 -6.38 8.23 -23.94
CA LEU A 671 -5.84 8.18 -22.59
C LEU A 671 -4.58 7.33 -22.47
N VAL A 672 -4.44 6.26 -23.26
CA VAL A 672 -3.21 5.46 -23.28
C VAL A 672 -2.06 6.28 -23.90
N LYS A 673 -2.33 7.05 -24.98
CA LYS A 673 -1.35 8.00 -25.52
C LYS A 673 -0.91 9.03 -24.49
N TYR A 674 -1.87 9.61 -23.75
CA TYR A 674 -1.58 10.53 -22.67
C TYR A 674 -0.64 9.89 -21.63
N ILE A 675 -0.93 8.64 -21.19
CA ILE A 675 -0.08 7.89 -20.25
C ILE A 675 1.34 7.74 -20.81
N MET A 676 1.47 7.29 -22.08
CA MET A 676 2.75 7.05 -22.70
C MET A 676 3.58 8.35 -22.83
N CYS A 677 2.97 9.44 -23.29
CA CYS A 677 3.63 10.75 -23.42
C CYS A 677 4.12 11.29 -22.08
N THR A 678 3.30 11.16 -21.04
CA THR A 678 3.62 11.66 -19.70
C THR A 678 4.67 10.85 -18.94
N ARG A 679 5.23 9.80 -19.55
CA ARG A 679 6.40 9.09 -19.01
C ARG A 679 7.71 9.81 -19.32
N ALA A 680 7.71 10.71 -20.30
CA ALA A 680 8.88 11.47 -20.69
C ALA A 680 9.14 12.67 -19.77
N LEU A 681 10.40 12.83 -19.36
CA LEU A 681 10.85 13.96 -18.56
C LEU A 681 11.46 15.08 -19.42
N HIS A 682 12.31 14.73 -20.39
CA HIS A 682 13.13 15.68 -21.15
C HIS A 682 12.86 15.67 -22.65
N ARG A 683 12.77 14.46 -23.25
CA ARG A 683 12.64 14.27 -24.71
C ARG A 683 11.52 13.27 -25.02
N LEU A 684 10.75 13.55 -26.05
CA LEU A 684 9.68 12.68 -26.54
C LEU A 684 9.73 12.59 -28.05
N SER A 685 9.76 11.36 -28.57
CA SER A 685 9.61 11.05 -30.00
C SER A 685 8.48 10.06 -30.24
N ILE A 686 7.74 10.25 -31.32
CA ILE A 686 6.65 9.38 -31.74
C ILE A 686 7.02 8.79 -33.10
N ILE A 687 7.04 7.47 -33.22
CA ILE A 687 7.30 6.78 -34.51
C ILE A 687 6.01 6.12 -34.97
N LYS A 688 5.50 6.55 -36.11
CA LYS A 688 4.29 6.01 -36.75
C LYS A 688 4.70 5.09 -37.89
N LYS A 689 4.31 3.83 -37.83
CA LYS A 689 4.52 2.87 -38.92
C LYS A 689 3.38 3.00 -39.91
N GLN A 690 3.71 3.38 -41.17
CA GLN A 690 2.73 3.31 -42.25
C GLN A 690 2.31 1.86 -42.49
N SER A 691 1.01 1.60 -42.55
CA SER A 691 0.39 0.29 -42.75
C SER A 691 0.64 -0.26 -44.16
#